data_dcf44dfad4fe14235f798b45c32dea23
#
_entry.id   dcf44dfad4fe14235f798b45c32dea23
#
_cell.length_a   1.000
_cell.length_b   1.000
_cell.length_c   1.000
_cell.angle_alpha   90.00
_cell.angle_beta   90.00
_cell.angle_gamma   90.00
#
_symmetry.space_group_name_H-M   'P 1'
#
loop_
_entity.id
_entity.type
_entity.pdbx_description
1 polymer ?
#
loop_
_entity_poly.entity_id
_entity_poly.type
_entity_poly.pdbx_seq_one_letter_code
_entity_poly.pdbx_strand_id
1 'polypeptide(L)'
;MESTNKHCSFRDNRFKRYTVTTALPYANGPVHIGHLAGVYIPADTYVRYLRMCGKDVLFVGGSDEHGVPITIKAEKEGCTPQDIVDRYHSIIKKSFEELGISYDIYSRTSSKMHRATAQEFFKKLYDEGKFIEKETEQYFDPERQKFLSDRYIVGTCPKCGAEGAYGDQCEKCGSSLSPDELINPHSQLSGAALVKKPTKHWYLPLDQYEPWLREWILEGHKEWKSNVYGQVKSWLDGGLQPRAVTRDLDWGVPVPLEGADGKVLYVWFDAPIGYISNTKEICEQRGEDWEKWWKDPDTKLVHFIGKDNIVFHCIIFPCMMKAYGDYIMPENVPANEFLNLENDKISTSRNWAVWLHEYLEEFPGKQDVLRYVLTANAPETKDNNFTWKDFQDRNNNELLAIFGNFVNRTLVLTHKYYNGVVPAMHDLTEGDLATIAEMNGYPDKIGYLLQDFKFREALSELMNLARLGNKYLTDNEPWKQIKTDPERVKTVMAVSLQIVAHLAILSEPFLPFSAKKLQKMINVKFDIWDDAENTVLLTEEHVIGQPELLFEKIEDSVVEAQLQKLEETKKANQMNAWKPAEVKPVVSFDDYMKVDIRVGTILECQKVPKADKLLQFLIDDGMNKRTIVSGIAKYYTEPEKLVGKQVCFIANFEPRKLKGVVSEGMILSAEDKDGRLVLLTPSDLVTAGCSVG
;
A
#
# COMPACT_ATOMS: atom_id res chain seq x y z
N MET A 1 23.25 -39.35 24.88
CA MET A 1 21.83 -39.07 24.70
C MET A 1 21.74 -38.42 23.33
N GLU A 2 21.32 -39.20 22.32
CA GLU A 2 21.08 -38.67 20.98
C GLU A 2 19.90 -37.73 21.04
N SER A 3 20.13 -36.45 20.76
CA SER A 3 19.04 -35.50 20.53
C SER A 3 18.31 -35.94 19.28
N THR A 4 17.17 -36.58 19.43
CA THR A 4 16.22 -36.71 18.34
C THR A 4 15.83 -35.30 17.93
N ASN A 5 16.41 -34.81 16.83
CA ASN A 5 15.97 -33.60 16.16
C ASN A 5 14.49 -33.78 15.81
N LYS A 6 13.59 -33.34 16.67
CA LYS A 6 12.20 -33.10 16.33
C LYS A 6 12.21 -31.91 15.39
N HIS A 7 11.80 -32.07 14.17
CA HIS A 7 11.69 -31.00 13.18
C HIS A 7 10.24 -30.56 13.10
N CYS A 8 10.04 -29.26 13.08
CA CYS A 8 8.79 -28.62 12.70
C CYS A 8 8.06 -29.45 11.63
N SER A 9 6.79 -29.76 11.82
CA SER A 9 6.01 -30.61 10.91
C SER A 9 5.75 -29.87 9.60
N PHE A 10 6.82 -29.77 8.77
CA PHE A 10 6.72 -29.25 7.42
C PHE A 10 6.01 -30.27 6.52
N ARG A 11 5.00 -29.81 5.79
CA ARG A 11 4.32 -30.64 4.77
C ARG A 11 5.24 -30.97 3.60
N ASP A 12 6.18 -30.05 3.31
CA ASP A 12 7.13 -30.21 2.21
C ASP A 12 8.57 -30.08 2.72
N ASN A 13 9.26 -31.22 2.81
CA ASN A 13 10.64 -31.31 3.25
C ASN A 13 11.65 -31.45 2.09
N ARG A 14 11.24 -31.17 0.83
CA ARG A 14 12.12 -31.26 -0.36
C ARG A 14 13.26 -30.24 -0.29
N PHE A 15 13.02 -29.08 0.35
CA PHE A 15 13.95 -27.97 0.31
C PHE A 15 14.72 -27.82 1.62
N LYS A 16 16.03 -27.62 1.49
CA LYS A 16 16.95 -27.35 2.61
C LYS A 16 17.04 -25.86 2.91
N ARG A 17 16.92 -25.02 1.85
CA ARG A 17 17.09 -23.57 1.92
C ARG A 17 15.89 -22.84 1.29
N TYR A 18 15.77 -21.58 1.64
CA TYR A 18 14.71 -20.71 1.15
C TYR A 18 15.29 -19.35 0.73
N THR A 19 15.10 -18.97 -0.52
CA THR A 19 15.30 -17.61 -0.98
C THR A 19 13.95 -16.93 -1.01
N VAL A 20 13.75 -15.94 -0.13
CA VAL A 20 12.51 -15.18 -0.05
C VAL A 20 12.79 -13.75 -0.47
N THR A 21 12.03 -13.24 -1.42
CA THR A 21 12.16 -11.88 -1.93
C THR A 21 10.85 -11.12 -1.79
N THR A 22 10.95 -9.79 -1.79
CA THR A 22 9.79 -8.89 -1.85
C THR A 22 9.89 -8.00 -3.06
N ALA A 23 8.75 -7.67 -3.68
CA ALA A 23 8.73 -6.68 -4.76
C ALA A 23 9.46 -5.40 -4.34
N LEU A 24 10.38 -4.94 -5.19
CA LEU A 24 11.18 -3.76 -4.93
C LEU A 24 10.31 -2.50 -5.06
N PRO A 25 10.16 -1.68 -4.00
CA PRO A 25 9.44 -0.43 -4.11
C PRO A 25 10.24 0.60 -4.92
N TYR A 26 9.54 1.41 -5.71
CA TYR A 26 10.13 2.54 -6.40
C TYR A 26 10.66 3.59 -5.41
N ALA A 27 11.94 3.97 -5.53
CA ALA A 27 12.56 5.00 -4.71
C ALA A 27 12.22 6.43 -5.18
N ASN A 28 10.94 6.69 -5.47
CA ASN A 28 10.41 8.02 -5.80
C ASN A 28 9.43 8.55 -4.75
N GLY A 29 9.23 7.82 -3.68
CA GLY A 29 8.36 8.14 -2.55
C GLY A 29 8.54 7.15 -1.40
N PRO A 30 8.02 7.47 -0.19
CA PRO A 30 8.04 6.56 0.93
C PRO A 30 7.05 5.40 0.71
N VAL A 31 7.17 4.36 1.54
CA VAL A 31 6.20 3.27 1.56
C VAL A 31 5.01 3.58 2.46
N HIS A 32 3.85 3.02 2.13
CA HIS A 32 2.60 3.20 2.87
C HIS A 32 1.99 1.85 3.29
N ILE A 33 0.96 1.91 4.14
CA ILE A 33 0.29 0.72 4.70
C ILE A 33 -0.18 -0.30 3.65
N GLY A 34 -0.54 0.13 2.44
CA GLY A 34 -0.91 -0.78 1.34
C GLY A 34 0.25 -1.65 0.89
N HIS A 35 1.46 -1.09 0.79
CA HIS A 35 2.67 -1.85 0.50
C HIS A 35 2.96 -2.85 1.63
N LEU A 36 2.82 -2.41 2.89
CA LEU A 36 3.09 -3.25 4.06
C LEU A 36 2.16 -4.46 4.13
N ALA A 37 0.85 -4.24 4.01
CA ALA A 37 -0.15 -5.30 4.07
C ALA A 37 -0.09 -6.23 2.85
N GLY A 38 0.26 -5.67 1.68
CA GLY A 38 0.34 -6.42 0.43
C GLY A 38 1.56 -7.32 0.33
N VAL A 39 2.71 -6.88 0.84
CA VAL A 39 4.00 -7.51 0.53
C VAL A 39 4.87 -7.73 1.76
N TYR A 40 5.23 -6.66 2.51
CA TYR A 40 6.40 -6.71 3.40
C TYR A 40 6.11 -7.40 4.73
N ILE A 41 4.96 -7.17 5.35
CA ILE A 41 4.56 -7.85 6.60
C ILE A 41 4.31 -9.34 6.37
N PRO A 42 3.57 -9.78 5.32
CA PRO A 42 3.42 -11.20 5.03
C PRO A 42 4.75 -11.92 4.79
N ALA A 43 5.66 -11.30 4.04
CA ALA A 43 6.98 -11.86 3.78
C ALA A 43 7.82 -12.03 5.06
N ASP A 44 7.87 -10.98 5.90
CA ASP A 44 8.60 -11.02 7.17
C ASP A 44 8.01 -12.04 8.14
N THR A 45 6.68 -12.14 8.22
CA THR A 45 5.99 -13.16 9.03
C THR A 45 6.38 -14.57 8.60
N TYR A 46 6.38 -14.82 7.28
CA TYR A 46 6.79 -16.11 6.74
C TYR A 46 8.26 -16.43 7.02
N VAL A 47 9.15 -15.47 6.82
CA VAL A 47 10.60 -15.62 7.06
C VAL A 47 10.90 -15.90 8.53
N ARG A 48 10.27 -15.16 9.46
CA ARG A 48 10.42 -15.39 10.90
C ARG A 48 10.00 -16.81 11.28
N TYR A 49 8.85 -17.25 10.80
CA TYR A 49 8.38 -18.62 11.00
C TYR A 49 9.41 -19.66 10.48
N LEU A 50 9.90 -19.50 9.24
CA LEU A 50 10.90 -20.42 8.66
C LEU A 50 12.18 -20.48 9.50
N ARG A 51 12.67 -19.33 9.96
CA ARG A 51 13.87 -19.26 10.80
C ARG A 51 13.67 -19.94 12.15
N MET A 52 12.51 -19.74 12.76
CA MET A 52 12.14 -20.45 13.99
C MET A 52 12.04 -21.97 13.79
N CYS A 53 11.67 -22.42 12.61
CA CYS A 53 11.70 -23.83 12.23
C CYS A 53 13.10 -24.34 11.81
N GLY A 54 14.17 -23.57 12.08
CA GLY A 54 15.54 -23.95 11.77
C GLY A 54 15.88 -24.04 10.29
N LYS A 55 15.08 -23.43 9.41
CA LYS A 55 15.39 -23.41 7.97
C LYS A 55 16.47 -22.38 7.66
N ASP A 56 17.34 -22.72 6.70
CA ASP A 56 18.33 -21.79 6.15
C ASP A 56 17.60 -20.81 5.18
N VAL A 57 17.50 -19.54 5.57
CA VAL A 57 16.68 -18.55 4.87
C VAL A 57 17.50 -17.32 4.53
N LEU A 58 17.49 -16.95 3.26
CA LEU A 58 17.98 -15.67 2.78
C LEU A 58 16.80 -14.77 2.42
N PHE A 59 16.62 -13.69 3.16
CA PHE A 59 15.55 -12.70 2.95
C PHE A 59 16.07 -11.45 2.26
N VAL A 60 15.71 -11.28 0.99
CA VAL A 60 16.28 -10.25 0.10
C VAL A 60 15.24 -9.18 -0.22
N GLY A 61 15.60 -7.94 0.05
CA GLY A 61 14.85 -6.74 -0.35
C GLY A 61 15.75 -5.70 -0.99
N GLY A 62 15.14 -4.62 -1.44
CA GLY A 62 15.84 -3.48 -2.01
C GLY A 62 14.88 -2.47 -2.61
N SER A 63 15.39 -1.36 -3.14
CA SER A 63 14.62 -0.35 -3.87
C SER A 63 14.87 -0.44 -5.37
N ASP A 64 13.80 -0.27 -6.14
CA ASP A 64 13.86 -0.02 -7.58
C ASP A 64 14.13 1.47 -7.81
N GLU A 65 15.26 1.77 -8.45
CA GLU A 65 15.79 3.12 -8.56
C GLU A 65 15.94 3.62 -10.00
N HIS A 66 15.46 2.86 -10.96
CA HIS A 66 15.48 3.21 -12.36
C HIS A 66 14.07 3.51 -12.89
N GLY A 67 14.00 4.21 -14.02
CA GLY A 67 12.75 4.49 -14.71
C GLY A 67 12.29 5.94 -14.66
N VAL A 68 11.36 6.24 -15.54
CA VAL A 68 10.83 7.58 -15.85
C VAL A 68 10.22 8.33 -14.67
N PRO A 69 9.47 7.70 -13.74
CA PRO A 69 8.88 8.44 -12.61
C PRO A 69 9.92 9.14 -11.72
N ILE A 70 11.14 8.58 -11.62
CA ILE A 70 12.24 9.16 -10.84
C ILE A 70 12.79 10.39 -11.54
N THR A 71 13.01 10.31 -12.87
CA THR A 71 13.53 11.45 -13.64
C THR A 71 12.52 12.60 -13.69
N ILE A 72 11.22 12.33 -13.85
CA ILE A 72 10.15 13.34 -13.77
C ILE A 72 10.18 14.05 -12.40
N LYS A 73 10.32 13.29 -11.33
CA LYS A 73 10.35 13.84 -9.97
C LYS A 73 11.60 14.70 -9.77
N ALA A 74 12.76 14.24 -10.23
CA ALA A 74 14.02 14.99 -10.16
C ALA A 74 13.91 16.34 -10.90
N GLU A 75 13.36 16.35 -12.11
CA GLU A 75 13.12 17.59 -12.86
C GLU A 75 12.17 18.56 -12.13
N LYS A 76 11.06 18.04 -11.58
CA LYS A 76 10.12 18.86 -10.80
C LYS A 76 10.73 19.47 -9.54
N GLU A 77 11.65 18.76 -8.89
CA GLU A 77 12.32 19.21 -7.68
C GLU A 77 13.64 19.96 -7.95
N GLY A 78 14.08 20.05 -9.20
CA GLY A 78 15.31 20.73 -9.59
C GLY A 78 16.58 20.06 -9.07
N CYS A 79 16.59 18.74 -8.93
CA CYS A 79 17.72 17.94 -8.44
C CYS A 79 18.03 16.79 -9.40
N THR A 80 19.05 15.98 -9.08
CA THR A 80 19.40 14.82 -9.90
C THR A 80 18.54 13.59 -9.56
N PRO A 81 18.34 12.63 -10.50
CA PRO A 81 17.71 11.33 -10.18
C PRO A 81 18.40 10.61 -9.02
N GLN A 82 19.73 10.72 -8.89
CA GLN A 82 20.50 10.14 -7.79
C GLN A 82 20.07 10.73 -6.43
N ASP A 83 19.87 12.06 -6.35
CA ASP A 83 19.43 12.70 -5.10
C ASP A 83 18.04 12.20 -4.64
N ILE A 84 17.15 11.97 -5.61
CA ILE A 84 15.81 11.40 -5.34
C ILE A 84 15.94 10.00 -4.74
N VAL A 85 16.66 9.11 -5.42
CA VAL A 85 16.74 7.71 -4.99
C VAL A 85 17.53 7.56 -3.69
N ASP A 86 18.58 8.35 -3.46
CA ASP A 86 19.34 8.33 -2.21
C ASP A 86 18.46 8.72 -1.01
N ARG A 87 17.63 9.74 -1.18
CA ARG A 87 16.68 10.19 -0.16
C ARG A 87 15.66 9.10 0.17
N TYR A 88 14.96 8.59 -0.84
CA TYR A 88 13.87 7.65 -0.59
C TYR A 88 14.35 6.25 -0.22
N HIS A 89 15.46 5.79 -0.79
CA HIS A 89 16.11 4.56 -0.33
C HIS A 89 16.38 4.60 1.17
N SER A 90 16.99 5.69 1.65
CA SER A 90 17.33 5.87 3.07
C SER A 90 16.09 5.88 3.97
N ILE A 91 15.03 6.61 3.56
CA ILE A 91 13.76 6.67 4.30
C ILE A 91 13.12 5.28 4.36
N ILE A 92 13.03 4.58 3.23
CA ILE A 92 12.38 3.27 3.15
C ILE A 92 13.13 2.24 3.97
N LYS A 93 14.46 2.15 3.81
CA LYS A 93 15.32 1.22 4.55
C LYS A 93 15.19 1.41 6.06
N LYS A 94 15.34 2.65 6.54
CA LYS A 94 15.20 2.98 7.96
C LYS A 94 13.80 2.61 8.48
N SER A 95 12.76 2.94 7.72
CA SER A 95 11.38 2.62 8.14
C SER A 95 11.13 1.12 8.24
N PHE A 96 11.68 0.31 7.34
CA PHE A 96 11.59 -1.15 7.44
C PHE A 96 12.35 -1.70 8.65
N GLU A 97 13.56 -1.19 8.92
CA GLU A 97 14.34 -1.57 10.10
C GLU A 97 13.58 -1.24 11.40
N GLU A 98 12.99 -0.05 11.50
CA GLU A 98 12.21 0.39 12.67
C GLU A 98 10.89 -0.38 12.83
N LEU A 99 10.22 -0.78 11.74
CA LEU A 99 9.05 -1.67 11.77
C LEU A 99 9.42 -3.12 12.12
N GLY A 100 10.70 -3.46 12.10
CA GLY A 100 11.21 -4.79 12.39
C GLY A 100 11.09 -5.78 11.22
N ILE A 101 11.12 -5.32 9.96
CA ILE A 101 11.26 -6.20 8.81
C ILE A 101 12.68 -6.79 8.81
N SER A 102 12.80 -8.10 8.86
CA SER A 102 14.03 -8.80 9.19
C SER A 102 14.88 -9.20 7.97
N TYR A 103 15.04 -8.28 7.00
CA TYR A 103 15.88 -8.53 5.82
C TYR A 103 17.31 -8.93 6.20
N ASP A 104 17.88 -9.89 5.47
CA ASP A 104 19.33 -10.12 5.47
C ASP A 104 20.06 -9.01 4.72
N ILE A 105 19.44 -8.52 3.65
CA ILE A 105 19.93 -7.36 2.90
C ILE A 105 18.75 -6.55 2.34
N TYR A 106 18.85 -5.24 2.47
CA TYR A 106 18.04 -4.27 1.76
C TYR A 106 18.96 -3.35 0.95
N SER A 107 19.16 -3.68 -0.35
CA SER A 107 20.07 -2.97 -1.24
C SER A 107 19.30 -2.16 -2.31
N ARG A 108 19.87 -1.93 -3.48
CA ARG A 108 19.34 -0.99 -4.47
C ARG A 108 19.80 -1.30 -5.90
N THR A 109 18.95 -0.99 -6.89
CA THR A 109 19.26 -1.24 -8.30
C THR A 109 20.27 -0.23 -8.90
N SER A 110 20.53 0.92 -8.25
CA SER A 110 21.61 1.83 -8.65
C SER A 110 22.99 1.44 -8.14
N SER A 111 23.13 0.32 -7.41
CA SER A 111 24.40 -0.14 -6.90
C SER A 111 25.36 -0.60 -8.01
N LYS A 112 26.67 -0.54 -7.73
CA LYS A 112 27.70 -1.04 -8.66
C LYS A 112 27.54 -2.54 -8.92
N MET A 113 27.21 -3.32 -7.88
CA MET A 113 26.98 -4.77 -7.98
C MET A 113 25.80 -5.04 -8.92
N HIS A 114 24.69 -4.30 -8.76
CA HIS A 114 23.54 -4.47 -9.63
C HIS A 114 23.86 -4.13 -11.08
N ARG A 115 24.51 -2.99 -11.33
CA ARG A 115 24.92 -2.58 -12.69
C ARG A 115 25.73 -3.68 -13.38
N ALA A 116 26.75 -4.22 -12.71
CA ALA A 116 27.59 -5.27 -13.25
C ALA A 116 26.78 -6.55 -13.54
N THR A 117 25.93 -6.97 -12.59
CA THR A 117 25.10 -8.17 -12.73
C THR A 117 24.06 -8.04 -13.85
N ALA A 118 23.42 -6.89 -13.98
CA ALA A 118 22.42 -6.66 -15.02
C ALA A 118 23.06 -6.59 -16.43
N GLN A 119 24.24 -5.98 -16.53
CA GLN A 119 25.00 -5.95 -17.78
C GLN A 119 25.51 -7.35 -18.17
N GLU A 120 26.02 -8.13 -17.21
CA GLU A 120 26.42 -9.52 -17.42
C GLU A 120 25.24 -10.37 -17.90
N PHE A 121 24.08 -10.22 -17.25
CA PHE A 121 22.86 -10.95 -17.59
C PHE A 121 22.40 -10.64 -19.03
N PHE A 122 22.32 -9.36 -19.37
CA PHE A 122 21.95 -8.92 -20.71
C PHE A 122 22.96 -9.41 -21.74
N LYS A 123 24.27 -9.24 -21.48
CA LYS A 123 25.34 -9.62 -22.41
C LYS A 123 25.32 -11.10 -22.75
N LYS A 124 25.13 -11.95 -21.74
CA LYS A 124 24.99 -13.41 -21.96
C LYS A 124 23.81 -13.74 -22.88
N LEU A 125 22.64 -13.18 -22.63
CA LEU A 125 21.47 -13.39 -23.48
C LEU A 125 21.69 -12.90 -24.90
N TYR A 126 22.37 -11.76 -25.07
CA TYR A 126 22.71 -11.20 -26.37
C TYR A 126 23.68 -12.12 -27.13
N ASP A 127 24.76 -12.55 -26.50
CA ASP A 127 25.79 -13.41 -27.13
C ASP A 127 25.23 -14.78 -27.49
N GLU A 128 24.24 -15.27 -26.77
CA GLU A 128 23.54 -16.53 -27.09
C GLU A 128 22.39 -16.37 -28.09
N GLY A 129 22.18 -15.15 -28.64
CA GLY A 129 21.17 -14.89 -29.65
C GLY A 129 19.71 -15.02 -29.15
N LYS A 130 19.47 -14.76 -27.85
CA LYS A 130 18.15 -14.87 -27.23
C LYS A 130 17.25 -13.68 -27.50
N PHE A 131 17.76 -12.58 -28.05
CA PHE A 131 17.02 -11.38 -28.37
C PHE A 131 16.69 -11.27 -29.85
N ILE A 132 15.55 -10.64 -30.15
CA ILE A 132 15.22 -10.17 -31.49
C ILE A 132 15.56 -8.68 -31.56
N GLU A 133 16.30 -8.26 -32.59
CA GLU A 133 16.55 -6.85 -32.85
C GLU A 133 15.45 -6.28 -33.74
N LYS A 134 14.89 -5.13 -33.35
CA LYS A 134 13.89 -4.42 -34.17
C LYS A 134 14.22 -2.94 -34.18
N GLU A 135 14.12 -2.37 -35.37
CA GLU A 135 14.09 -0.91 -35.54
C GLU A 135 12.62 -0.48 -35.57
N THR A 136 12.29 0.51 -34.75
CA THR A 136 10.94 1.06 -34.60
C THR A 136 11.01 2.57 -34.62
N GLU A 137 9.97 3.24 -35.10
CA GLU A 137 9.85 4.68 -35.00
C GLU A 137 9.32 5.03 -33.58
N GLN A 138 10.02 5.92 -32.89
CA GLN A 138 9.60 6.43 -31.59
C GLN A 138 9.55 7.96 -31.58
N TYR A 139 8.75 8.52 -30.68
CA TYR A 139 8.63 9.95 -30.52
C TYR A 139 9.91 10.58 -29.97
N PHE A 140 10.34 11.63 -30.63
CA PHE A 140 11.54 12.40 -30.32
C PHE A 140 11.17 13.86 -30.11
N ASP A 141 11.68 14.45 -29.02
CA ASP A 141 11.55 15.86 -28.72
C ASP A 141 12.68 16.64 -29.42
N PRO A 142 12.37 17.45 -30.43
CA PRO A 142 13.39 18.18 -31.19
C PRO A 142 14.04 19.32 -30.38
N GLU A 143 13.38 19.85 -29.35
CA GLU A 143 13.94 20.91 -28.49
C GLU A 143 14.89 20.35 -27.45
N ARG A 144 14.55 19.20 -26.86
CA ARG A 144 15.37 18.50 -25.89
C ARG A 144 16.39 17.55 -26.50
N GLN A 145 16.32 17.30 -27.81
CA GLN A 145 17.19 16.39 -28.57
C GLN A 145 17.24 14.97 -27.97
N LYS A 146 16.07 14.44 -27.54
CA LYS A 146 15.98 13.09 -26.98
C LYS A 146 14.68 12.39 -27.30
N PHE A 147 14.73 11.05 -27.32
CA PHE A 147 13.54 10.21 -27.39
C PHE A 147 12.74 10.35 -26.09
N LEU A 148 11.42 10.27 -26.23
CA LEU A 148 10.52 10.34 -25.08
C LEU A 148 9.86 8.98 -24.85
N SER A 149 9.85 8.56 -23.59
CA SER A 149 8.99 7.45 -23.19
C SER A 149 7.54 7.91 -23.02
N ASP A 150 6.63 6.96 -23.02
CA ASP A 150 5.18 7.16 -23.02
C ASP A 150 4.69 8.16 -21.95
N ARG A 151 5.33 8.20 -20.79
CA ARG A 151 5.00 9.12 -19.67
C ARG A 151 5.44 10.57 -19.90
N TYR A 152 6.34 10.82 -20.82
CA TYR A 152 6.74 12.16 -21.23
C TYR A 152 5.92 12.71 -22.40
N ILE A 153 5.03 11.91 -22.97
CA ILE A 153 4.16 12.29 -24.05
C ILE A 153 2.75 12.51 -23.50
N VAL A 154 2.20 13.68 -23.74
CA VAL A 154 0.87 14.04 -23.30
C VAL A 154 0.03 14.51 -24.48
N GLY A 155 -1.28 14.32 -24.38
CA GLY A 155 -2.22 14.73 -25.42
C GLY A 155 -3.66 14.60 -24.93
N THR A 156 -4.63 14.67 -25.85
CA THR A 156 -6.03 14.48 -25.53
C THR A 156 -6.41 13.01 -25.63
N CYS A 157 -7.07 12.48 -24.60
CA CYS A 157 -7.53 11.08 -24.56
C CYS A 157 -8.60 10.84 -25.65
N PRO A 158 -8.43 9.87 -26.56
CA PRO A 158 -9.41 9.59 -27.61
C PRO A 158 -10.72 8.98 -27.08
N LYS A 159 -10.69 8.41 -25.85
CA LYS A 159 -11.85 7.71 -25.27
C LYS A 159 -12.75 8.62 -24.45
N CYS A 160 -12.20 9.58 -23.70
CA CYS A 160 -13.00 10.45 -22.82
C CYS A 160 -12.81 11.94 -23.07
N GLY A 161 -11.98 12.35 -24.03
CA GLY A 161 -11.72 13.75 -24.37
C GLY A 161 -10.92 14.53 -23.32
N ALA A 162 -10.35 13.85 -22.33
CA ALA A 162 -9.56 14.53 -21.29
C ALA A 162 -8.23 15.03 -21.88
N GLU A 163 -7.90 16.29 -21.65
CA GLU A 163 -6.59 16.85 -21.95
C GLU A 163 -5.53 16.36 -20.94
N GLY A 164 -4.28 16.34 -21.35
CA GLY A 164 -3.16 15.91 -20.51
C GLY A 164 -3.15 14.42 -20.17
N ALA A 165 -3.78 13.58 -21.00
CA ALA A 165 -3.64 12.12 -20.91
C ALA A 165 -2.22 11.71 -21.28
N TYR A 166 -1.62 10.80 -20.51
CA TYR A 166 -0.29 10.25 -20.81
C TYR A 166 -0.33 9.21 -21.91
N GLY A 167 0.79 9.01 -22.57
CA GLY A 167 0.92 8.06 -23.67
C GLY A 167 0.76 6.58 -23.28
N ASP A 168 0.74 6.23 -22.00
CA ASP A 168 0.50 4.88 -21.52
C ASP A 168 -0.89 4.69 -20.90
N GLN A 169 -1.46 5.75 -20.32
CA GLN A 169 -2.74 5.67 -19.63
C GLN A 169 -3.39 7.04 -19.46
N CYS A 170 -4.71 7.08 -19.60
CA CYS A 170 -5.50 8.23 -19.20
C CYS A 170 -5.84 8.16 -17.70
N GLU A 171 -5.33 9.09 -16.89
CA GLU A 171 -5.60 9.11 -15.45
C GLU A 171 -7.08 9.41 -15.10
N LYS A 172 -7.83 10.05 -16.02
CA LYS A 172 -9.24 10.39 -15.81
C LYS A 172 -10.17 9.20 -15.99
N CYS A 173 -10.04 8.45 -17.08
CA CYS A 173 -10.91 7.30 -17.36
C CYS A 173 -10.26 5.93 -17.13
N GLY A 174 -8.96 5.89 -16.76
CA GLY A 174 -8.24 4.66 -16.47
C GLY A 174 -7.90 3.81 -17.69
N SER A 175 -8.20 4.28 -18.90
CA SER A 175 -7.93 3.51 -20.12
C SER A 175 -6.45 3.43 -20.42
N SER A 176 -5.96 2.24 -20.75
CA SER A 176 -4.63 2.07 -21.35
C SER A 176 -4.60 2.71 -22.73
N LEU A 177 -3.52 3.40 -23.04
CA LEU A 177 -3.28 4.12 -24.28
C LEU A 177 -1.90 3.78 -24.83
N SER A 178 -1.68 4.12 -26.10
CA SER A 178 -0.35 4.29 -26.67
C SER A 178 -0.16 5.74 -27.11
N PRO A 179 1.08 6.25 -27.21
CA PRO A 179 1.33 7.61 -27.70
C PRO A 179 0.69 7.91 -29.07
N ASP A 180 0.59 6.89 -29.93
CA ASP A 180 -0.02 7.00 -31.26
C ASP A 180 -1.55 7.16 -31.22
N GLU A 181 -2.20 6.80 -30.13
CA GLU A 181 -3.64 6.96 -29.95
C GLU A 181 -4.03 8.35 -29.44
N LEU A 182 -3.07 9.09 -28.85
CA LEU A 182 -3.33 10.43 -28.33
C LEU A 182 -3.66 11.42 -29.45
N ILE A 183 -4.63 12.28 -29.21
CA ILE A 183 -4.94 13.39 -30.09
C ILE A 183 -3.99 14.55 -29.74
N ASN A 184 -3.29 15.09 -30.73
CA ASN A 184 -2.28 16.15 -30.60
C ASN A 184 -1.19 15.83 -29.56
N PRO A 185 -0.43 14.72 -29.71
CA PRO A 185 0.64 14.38 -28.77
C PRO A 185 1.76 15.43 -28.82
N HIS A 186 2.20 15.85 -27.62
CA HIS A 186 3.29 16.82 -27.45
C HIS A 186 4.16 16.45 -26.27
N SER A 187 5.36 17.03 -26.22
CA SER A 187 6.30 16.80 -25.11
C SER A 187 5.79 17.44 -23.81
N GLN A 188 5.73 16.66 -22.75
CA GLN A 188 5.46 17.20 -21.40
C GLN A 188 6.64 18.06 -20.88
N LEU A 189 7.85 17.85 -21.43
CA LEU A 189 9.08 18.51 -20.96
C LEU A 189 9.30 19.89 -21.58
N SER A 190 9.00 20.03 -22.88
CA SER A 190 9.24 21.26 -23.64
C SER A 190 7.95 21.91 -24.14
N GLY A 191 6.84 21.17 -24.20
CA GLY A 191 5.61 21.59 -24.88
C GLY A 191 5.69 21.46 -26.41
N ALA A 192 6.84 21.06 -26.97
CA ALA A 192 7.06 21.00 -28.40
C ALA A 192 6.24 19.89 -29.07
N ALA A 193 5.87 20.12 -30.35
CA ALA A 193 5.36 19.08 -31.21
C ALA A 193 6.44 18.00 -31.43
N LEU A 194 6.03 16.74 -31.33
CA LEU A 194 6.94 15.60 -31.42
C LEU A 194 7.15 15.18 -32.91
N VAL A 195 8.34 14.67 -33.19
CA VAL A 195 8.66 14.01 -34.45
C VAL A 195 8.96 12.54 -34.22
N LYS A 196 8.70 11.66 -35.17
CA LYS A 196 9.12 10.27 -35.10
C LYS A 196 10.50 10.10 -35.71
N LYS A 197 11.34 9.34 -35.01
CA LYS A 197 12.68 8.93 -35.47
C LYS A 197 12.88 7.44 -35.29
N PRO A 198 13.60 6.77 -36.23
CA PRO A 198 13.94 5.37 -36.08
C PRO A 198 14.91 5.18 -34.88
N THR A 199 14.66 4.14 -34.10
CA THR A 199 15.55 3.68 -33.05
C THR A 199 15.51 2.17 -32.95
N LYS A 200 16.66 1.58 -32.63
CA LYS A 200 16.85 0.12 -32.54
C LYS A 200 16.77 -0.33 -31.08
N HIS A 201 15.99 -1.37 -30.85
CA HIS A 201 15.86 -2.00 -29.52
C HIS A 201 15.96 -3.53 -29.61
N TRP A 202 16.28 -4.13 -28.47
CA TRP A 202 16.33 -5.57 -28.28
C TRP A 202 15.07 -6.04 -27.57
N TYR A 203 14.53 -7.18 -28.00
CA TYR A 203 13.27 -7.75 -27.54
C TYR A 203 13.47 -9.19 -27.08
N LEU A 204 12.99 -9.52 -25.88
CA LEU A 204 12.87 -10.90 -25.46
C LEU A 204 11.60 -11.51 -26.09
N PRO A 205 11.72 -12.60 -26.88
CA PRO A 205 10.59 -13.23 -27.55
C PRO A 205 9.78 -14.10 -26.59
N LEU A 206 8.90 -13.47 -25.78
CA LEU A 206 8.09 -14.15 -24.75
C LEU A 206 7.18 -15.23 -25.35
N ASP A 207 6.71 -15.04 -26.60
CA ASP A 207 5.89 -15.97 -27.35
C ASP A 207 6.57 -17.35 -27.50
N GLN A 208 7.89 -17.40 -27.64
CA GLN A 208 8.64 -18.65 -27.73
C GLN A 208 8.66 -19.44 -26.41
N TYR A 209 8.46 -18.80 -25.28
CA TYR A 209 8.42 -19.41 -23.95
C TYR A 209 6.99 -19.76 -23.51
N GLU A 210 5.95 -19.36 -24.24
CA GLU A 210 4.56 -19.58 -23.87
C GLU A 210 4.20 -21.07 -23.66
N PRO A 211 4.61 -22.02 -24.53
CA PRO A 211 4.31 -23.45 -24.31
C PRO A 211 4.88 -23.97 -22.99
N TRP A 212 6.14 -23.59 -22.66
CA TRP A 212 6.76 -23.95 -21.40
C TRP A 212 6.06 -23.30 -20.19
N LEU A 213 5.67 -22.02 -20.26
CA LEU A 213 4.93 -21.35 -19.20
C LEU A 213 3.58 -22.00 -18.92
N ARG A 214 2.88 -22.45 -19.97
CA ARG A 214 1.61 -23.18 -19.83
C ARG A 214 1.81 -24.50 -19.08
N GLU A 215 2.79 -25.28 -19.46
CA GLU A 215 3.13 -26.53 -18.76
C GLU A 215 3.56 -26.25 -17.33
N TRP A 216 4.52 -25.35 -17.13
CA TRP A 216 5.08 -25.06 -15.82
C TRP A 216 4.05 -24.50 -14.84
N ILE A 217 3.25 -23.50 -15.24
CA ILE A 217 2.31 -22.85 -14.33
C ILE A 217 0.93 -23.52 -14.35
N LEU A 218 0.30 -23.66 -15.53
CA LEU A 218 -1.08 -24.10 -15.58
C LEU A 218 -1.27 -25.58 -15.23
N GLU A 219 -0.25 -26.40 -15.48
CA GLU A 219 -0.27 -27.81 -15.10
C GLU A 219 0.52 -28.10 -13.82
N GLY A 220 1.64 -27.40 -13.60
CA GLY A 220 2.56 -27.64 -12.49
C GLY A 220 2.23 -26.93 -11.19
N HIS A 221 1.52 -25.76 -11.24
CA HIS A 221 1.28 -24.90 -10.06
C HIS A 221 -0.20 -24.52 -9.88
N LYS A 222 -1.08 -25.51 -9.91
CA LYS A 222 -2.53 -25.31 -9.67
C LYS A 222 -2.86 -24.90 -8.23
N GLU A 223 -1.92 -25.10 -7.31
CA GLU A 223 -2.01 -24.70 -5.90
C GLU A 223 -1.72 -23.21 -5.66
N TRP A 224 -1.19 -22.48 -6.64
CA TRP A 224 -0.99 -21.05 -6.49
C TRP A 224 -2.30 -20.30 -6.23
N LYS A 225 -2.21 -19.15 -5.56
CA LYS A 225 -3.40 -18.34 -5.29
C LYS A 225 -4.22 -18.10 -6.57
N SER A 226 -5.53 -18.16 -6.43
CA SER A 226 -6.48 -18.08 -7.57
C SER A 226 -6.35 -16.80 -8.40
N ASN A 227 -6.00 -15.67 -7.77
CA ASN A 227 -5.75 -14.41 -8.46
C ASN A 227 -4.47 -14.48 -9.32
N VAL A 228 -3.41 -15.09 -8.80
CA VAL A 228 -2.15 -15.29 -9.53
C VAL A 228 -2.37 -16.22 -10.73
N TYR A 229 -2.94 -17.41 -10.46
CA TYR A 229 -3.23 -18.39 -11.49
C TYR A 229 -4.16 -17.83 -12.58
N GLY A 230 -5.23 -17.15 -12.17
CA GLY A 230 -6.21 -16.56 -13.08
C GLY A 230 -5.64 -15.45 -13.96
N GLN A 231 -4.81 -14.58 -13.39
CA GLN A 231 -4.18 -13.50 -14.15
C GLN A 231 -3.14 -14.04 -15.14
N VAL A 232 -2.30 -14.99 -14.73
CA VAL A 232 -1.33 -15.65 -15.63
C VAL A 232 -2.07 -16.37 -16.77
N LYS A 233 -3.10 -17.14 -16.44
CA LYS A 233 -3.92 -17.81 -17.47
C LYS A 233 -4.51 -16.83 -18.47
N SER A 234 -5.05 -15.71 -18.02
CA SER A 234 -5.61 -14.66 -18.89
C SER A 234 -4.56 -14.07 -19.84
N TRP A 235 -3.34 -13.86 -19.36
CA TRP A 235 -2.23 -13.36 -20.19
C TRP A 235 -1.80 -14.37 -21.24
N LEU A 236 -1.65 -15.64 -20.86
CA LEU A 236 -1.30 -16.73 -21.78
C LEU A 236 -2.40 -16.95 -22.84
N ASP A 237 -3.68 -16.91 -22.43
CA ASP A 237 -4.81 -17.06 -23.36
C ASP A 237 -4.92 -15.89 -24.36
N GLY A 238 -4.42 -14.70 -23.99
CA GLY A 238 -4.30 -13.53 -24.87
C GLY A 238 -3.15 -13.63 -25.87
N GLY A 239 -2.24 -14.60 -25.72
CA GLY A 239 -1.03 -14.77 -26.52
C GLY A 239 0.08 -13.78 -26.16
N LEU A 240 1.27 -14.29 -25.89
CA LEU A 240 2.42 -13.46 -25.54
C LEU A 240 3.05 -12.85 -26.78
N GLN A 241 3.63 -11.66 -26.62
CA GLN A 241 4.34 -10.94 -27.67
C GLN A 241 5.78 -10.64 -27.25
N PRO A 242 6.73 -10.52 -28.18
CA PRO A 242 8.08 -10.05 -27.89
C PRO A 242 8.08 -8.73 -27.13
N ARG A 243 8.88 -8.63 -26.07
CA ARG A 243 8.91 -7.44 -25.22
C ARG A 243 10.28 -6.77 -25.24
N ALA A 244 10.29 -5.46 -25.46
CA ALA A 244 11.53 -4.70 -25.47
C ALA A 244 12.20 -4.70 -24.09
N VAL A 245 13.51 -4.95 -24.07
CA VAL A 245 14.33 -5.00 -22.86
C VAL A 245 15.27 -3.79 -22.72
N THR A 246 15.18 -2.85 -23.68
CA THR A 246 15.96 -1.62 -23.66
C THR A 246 15.08 -0.40 -23.93
N ARG A 247 15.56 0.79 -23.54
CA ARG A 247 14.91 2.09 -23.75
C ARG A 247 15.94 3.16 -24.06
N ASP A 248 15.52 4.18 -24.82
CA ASP A 248 16.27 5.43 -25.00
C ASP A 248 16.01 6.33 -23.78
N LEU A 249 16.88 6.30 -22.80
CA LEU A 249 16.79 7.06 -21.54
C LEU A 249 18.20 7.36 -21.02
N ASP A 250 18.31 8.44 -20.23
CA ASP A 250 19.58 8.88 -19.63
C ASP A 250 19.81 8.25 -18.24
N TRP A 251 18.75 7.70 -17.61
CA TRP A 251 18.80 7.14 -16.26
C TRP A 251 18.41 5.67 -16.24
N GLY A 252 19.36 4.82 -15.89
CA GLY A 252 19.24 3.36 -15.85
C GLY A 252 20.58 2.66 -16.02
N VAL A 253 20.57 1.34 -16.14
CA VAL A 253 21.77 0.55 -16.45
C VAL A 253 22.08 0.66 -17.95
N PRO A 254 23.25 1.21 -18.35
CA PRO A 254 23.62 1.33 -19.76
C PRO A 254 23.69 -0.03 -20.46
N VAL A 255 23.19 -0.09 -21.68
CA VAL A 255 23.29 -1.30 -22.52
C VAL A 255 24.76 -1.58 -22.85
N PRO A 256 25.31 -2.78 -22.54
CA PRO A 256 26.73 -3.07 -22.65
C PRO A 256 27.12 -3.53 -24.08
N LEU A 257 26.70 -2.79 -25.10
CA LEU A 257 27.00 -3.08 -26.51
C LEU A 257 27.58 -1.86 -27.21
N GLU A 258 28.47 -2.10 -28.15
CA GLU A 258 29.01 -1.05 -29.02
C GLU A 258 27.88 -0.48 -29.91
N GLY A 259 27.79 0.83 -30.02
CA GLY A 259 26.76 1.53 -30.81
C GLY A 259 25.39 1.60 -30.12
N ALA A 260 25.30 1.26 -28.82
CA ALA A 260 24.09 1.41 -28.01
C ALA A 260 24.12 2.66 -27.09
N ASP A 261 24.88 3.68 -27.48
CA ASP A 261 24.98 4.95 -26.74
C ASP A 261 23.61 5.59 -26.54
N GLY A 262 23.35 6.12 -25.34
CA GLY A 262 22.06 6.71 -25.00
C GLY A 262 20.93 5.70 -24.74
N LYS A 263 21.27 4.41 -24.62
CA LYS A 263 20.30 3.36 -24.31
C LYS A 263 20.60 2.72 -22.97
N VAL A 264 19.54 2.43 -22.23
CA VAL A 264 19.58 1.72 -20.94
C VAL A 264 18.74 0.44 -20.99
N LEU A 265 19.01 -0.47 -20.09
CA LEU A 265 18.12 -1.60 -19.83
C LEU A 265 16.77 -1.07 -19.36
N TYR A 266 15.69 -1.67 -19.86
CA TYR A 266 14.35 -1.31 -19.43
C TYR A 266 14.16 -1.71 -17.96
N VAL A 267 13.60 -0.82 -17.15
CA VAL A 267 13.44 -1.03 -15.71
C VAL A 267 12.82 -2.39 -15.34
N TRP A 268 11.90 -2.88 -16.17
CA TRP A 268 11.23 -4.15 -15.92
C TRP A 268 12.04 -5.39 -16.35
N PHE A 269 13.14 -5.18 -17.05
CA PHE A 269 14.16 -6.18 -17.28
C PHE A 269 15.23 -6.14 -16.19
N ASP A 270 15.67 -4.95 -15.79
CA ASP A 270 16.76 -4.82 -14.83
C ASP A 270 16.29 -5.00 -13.37
N ALA A 271 15.11 -4.46 -12.99
CA ALA A 271 14.64 -4.51 -11.61
C ALA A 271 14.60 -5.93 -10.99
N PRO A 272 14.04 -6.97 -11.63
CA PRO A 272 14.04 -8.31 -11.04
C PRO A 272 15.44 -8.94 -10.93
N ILE A 273 16.40 -8.52 -11.75
CA ILE A 273 17.82 -8.90 -11.57
C ILE A 273 18.37 -8.35 -10.26
N GLY A 274 17.73 -7.31 -9.70
CA GLY A 274 18.02 -6.77 -8.37
C GLY A 274 17.99 -7.80 -7.26
N TYR A 275 17.12 -8.79 -7.33
CA TYR A 275 17.09 -9.89 -6.36
C TYR A 275 18.39 -10.71 -6.39
N ILE A 276 18.90 -10.99 -7.60
CA ILE A 276 20.14 -11.74 -7.81
C ILE A 276 21.35 -10.91 -7.38
N SER A 277 21.40 -9.63 -7.78
CA SER A 277 22.52 -8.74 -7.42
C SER A 277 22.60 -8.48 -5.93
N ASN A 278 21.46 -8.31 -5.26
CA ASN A 278 21.41 -8.12 -3.80
C ASN A 278 21.85 -9.41 -3.08
N THR A 279 21.50 -10.59 -3.63
CA THR A 279 22.03 -11.86 -3.12
C THR A 279 23.54 -11.97 -3.30
N LYS A 280 24.07 -11.60 -4.48
CA LYS A 280 25.54 -11.55 -4.70
C LYS A 280 26.23 -10.65 -3.69
N GLU A 281 25.65 -9.46 -3.43
CA GLU A 281 26.19 -8.47 -2.49
C GLU A 281 26.30 -9.01 -1.07
N ILE A 282 25.23 -9.60 -0.52
CA ILE A 282 25.28 -10.16 0.85
C ILE A 282 26.15 -11.40 0.94
N CYS A 283 26.17 -12.25 -0.09
CA CYS A 283 27.04 -13.43 -0.11
C CYS A 283 28.51 -13.02 -0.19
N GLU A 284 28.86 -11.97 -0.97
CA GLU A 284 30.23 -11.42 -0.97
C GLU A 284 30.63 -10.93 0.43
N GLN A 285 29.75 -10.20 1.11
CA GLN A 285 29.98 -9.72 2.49
C GLN A 285 30.18 -10.86 3.49
N ARG A 286 29.47 -11.99 3.30
CA ARG A 286 29.54 -13.17 4.17
C ARG A 286 30.62 -14.18 3.77
N GLY A 287 31.23 -14.02 2.61
CA GLY A 287 32.15 -15.02 2.04
C GLY A 287 31.45 -16.32 1.63
N GLU A 288 30.21 -16.23 1.18
CA GLU A 288 29.37 -17.35 0.80
C GLU A 288 29.17 -17.44 -0.72
N ASP A 289 28.86 -18.64 -1.20
CA ASP A 289 28.46 -18.86 -2.59
C ASP A 289 27.00 -18.43 -2.79
N TRP A 290 26.78 -17.44 -3.68
CA TRP A 290 25.44 -16.94 -4.01
C TRP A 290 24.63 -17.90 -4.89
N GLU A 291 25.33 -18.79 -5.68
CA GLU A 291 24.66 -19.70 -6.60
C GLU A 291 23.78 -20.71 -5.87
N LYS A 292 24.16 -21.12 -4.66
CA LYS A 292 23.32 -22.00 -3.83
C LYS A 292 21.91 -21.48 -3.60
N TRP A 293 21.71 -20.15 -3.64
CA TRP A 293 20.42 -19.51 -3.39
C TRP A 293 19.55 -19.38 -4.65
N TRP A 294 20.16 -19.45 -5.84
CA TRP A 294 19.47 -19.19 -7.11
C TRP A 294 19.57 -20.34 -8.13
N LYS A 295 20.49 -21.28 -7.94
CA LYS A 295 20.75 -22.36 -8.90
C LYS A 295 20.66 -23.76 -8.31
N ASP A 296 20.71 -23.92 -6.99
CA ASP A 296 20.63 -25.22 -6.33
C ASP A 296 19.15 -25.65 -6.19
N PRO A 297 18.77 -26.82 -6.73
CA PRO A 297 17.40 -27.35 -6.65
C PRO A 297 16.92 -27.64 -5.21
N ASP A 298 17.82 -27.74 -4.23
CA ASP A 298 17.48 -27.86 -2.82
C ASP A 298 17.02 -26.50 -2.20
N THR A 299 16.97 -25.43 -3.00
CA THR A 299 16.52 -24.10 -2.57
C THR A 299 15.12 -23.79 -3.09
N LYS A 300 14.21 -23.41 -2.19
CA LYS A 300 12.87 -22.93 -2.51
C LYS A 300 12.89 -21.43 -2.73
N LEU A 301 12.55 -20.99 -3.95
CA LEU A 301 12.41 -19.58 -4.30
C LEU A 301 10.95 -19.14 -4.11
N VAL A 302 10.73 -18.08 -3.33
CA VAL A 302 9.39 -17.49 -3.07
C VAL A 302 9.44 -15.99 -3.26
N HIS A 303 8.54 -15.44 -4.10
CA HIS A 303 8.42 -14.00 -4.35
C HIS A 303 7.14 -13.45 -3.73
N PHE A 304 7.24 -12.59 -2.71
CA PHE A 304 6.10 -11.85 -2.16
C PHE A 304 5.88 -10.56 -2.96
N ILE A 305 4.69 -10.39 -3.52
CA ILE A 305 4.39 -9.29 -4.43
C ILE A 305 2.97 -8.75 -4.23
N GLY A 306 2.67 -7.57 -4.79
CA GLY A 306 1.31 -7.11 -5.04
C GLY A 306 0.79 -7.64 -6.39
N LYS A 307 -0.53 -7.66 -6.58
CA LYS A 307 -1.18 -8.18 -7.80
C LYS A 307 -0.74 -7.50 -9.10
N ASP A 308 -0.31 -6.26 -9.01
CA ASP A 308 0.23 -5.47 -10.14
C ASP A 308 1.56 -6.00 -10.66
N ASN A 309 2.27 -6.80 -9.86
CA ASN A 309 3.55 -7.39 -10.21
C ASN A 309 3.47 -8.87 -10.67
N ILE A 310 2.28 -9.46 -10.77
CA ILE A 310 2.10 -10.88 -11.14
C ILE A 310 2.73 -11.19 -12.49
N VAL A 311 2.47 -10.37 -13.51
CA VAL A 311 3.00 -10.60 -14.87
C VAL A 311 4.53 -10.61 -14.88
N PHE A 312 5.16 -9.74 -14.08
CA PHE A 312 6.62 -9.67 -14.03
C PHE A 312 7.24 -10.88 -13.37
N HIS A 313 6.69 -11.33 -12.24
CA HIS A 313 7.26 -12.41 -11.45
C HIS A 313 6.83 -13.81 -11.89
N CYS A 314 5.72 -13.91 -12.64
CA CYS A 314 5.22 -15.21 -13.12
C CYS A 314 5.47 -15.44 -14.62
N ILE A 315 5.71 -14.39 -15.41
CA ILE A 315 5.91 -14.53 -16.86
C ILE A 315 7.27 -13.99 -17.28
N ILE A 316 7.52 -12.67 -17.09
CA ILE A 316 8.68 -12.00 -17.68
C ILE A 316 9.98 -12.48 -17.03
N PHE A 317 10.10 -12.41 -15.72
CA PHE A 317 11.31 -12.81 -15.01
C PHE A 317 11.60 -14.32 -15.12
N PRO A 318 10.62 -15.24 -15.01
CA PRO A 318 10.84 -16.64 -15.32
C PRO A 318 11.32 -16.90 -16.76
N CYS A 319 10.79 -16.17 -17.77
CA CYS A 319 11.31 -16.27 -19.14
C CYS A 319 12.76 -15.81 -19.24
N MET A 320 13.13 -14.73 -18.52
CA MET A 320 14.53 -14.27 -18.47
C MET A 320 15.44 -15.32 -17.85
N MET A 321 15.05 -15.90 -16.71
CA MET A 321 15.81 -16.97 -16.04
C MET A 321 15.89 -18.24 -16.89
N LYS A 322 14.80 -18.62 -17.56
CA LYS A 322 14.76 -19.77 -18.49
C LYS A 322 15.67 -19.55 -19.69
N ALA A 323 15.66 -18.33 -20.24
CA ALA A 323 16.55 -17.95 -21.35
C ALA A 323 18.03 -18.00 -20.96
N TYR A 324 18.34 -17.58 -19.72
CA TYR A 324 19.69 -17.60 -19.17
C TYR A 324 20.21 -19.02 -18.94
N GLY A 325 19.36 -19.92 -18.42
CA GLY A 325 19.62 -21.36 -18.30
C GLY A 325 19.55 -21.93 -16.87
N ASP A 326 20.51 -21.64 -16.01
CA ASP A 326 20.79 -22.43 -14.79
C ASP A 326 19.96 -22.05 -13.55
N TYR A 327 19.06 -21.06 -13.64
CA TYR A 327 18.31 -20.59 -12.49
C TYR A 327 17.15 -21.54 -12.11
N ILE A 328 16.90 -21.67 -10.80
CA ILE A 328 15.69 -22.30 -10.29
C ILE A 328 14.49 -21.38 -10.54
N MET A 329 13.30 -21.98 -10.69
CA MET A 329 12.06 -21.21 -10.88
C MET A 329 11.35 -20.97 -9.54
N PRO A 330 10.53 -19.92 -9.44
CA PRO A 330 9.72 -19.70 -8.25
C PRO A 330 8.81 -20.89 -7.95
N GLU A 331 8.90 -21.42 -6.74
CA GLU A 331 8.01 -22.47 -6.26
C GLU A 331 6.64 -21.89 -5.84
N ASN A 332 6.61 -20.64 -5.40
CA ASN A 332 5.38 -19.91 -5.14
C ASN A 332 5.57 -18.40 -5.30
N VAL A 333 4.49 -17.73 -5.71
CA VAL A 333 4.42 -16.27 -5.85
C VAL A 333 3.16 -15.77 -5.14
N PRO A 334 3.17 -15.68 -3.78
CA PRO A 334 2.03 -15.20 -3.03
C PRO A 334 1.80 -13.70 -3.30
N ALA A 335 0.78 -13.41 -4.09
CA ALA A 335 0.36 -12.04 -4.40
C ALA A 335 -0.91 -11.68 -3.64
N ASN A 336 -0.92 -10.49 -3.05
CA ASN A 336 -2.10 -9.92 -2.39
C ASN A 336 -2.78 -8.87 -3.28
N GLU A 337 -4.07 -8.67 -3.04
CA GLU A 337 -4.90 -7.62 -3.62
C GLU A 337 -4.56 -6.25 -3.01
N PHE A 338 -5.36 -5.20 -3.28
CA PHE A 338 -5.08 -3.86 -2.76
C PHE A 338 -5.73 -3.61 -1.39
N LEU A 339 -5.07 -2.80 -0.58
CA LEU A 339 -5.63 -2.23 0.63
C LEU A 339 -6.09 -0.79 0.32
N ASN A 340 -7.33 -0.48 0.68
CA ASN A 340 -7.89 0.86 0.63
C ASN A 340 -7.68 1.58 1.98
N LEU A 341 -7.86 2.89 2.00
CA LEU A 341 -7.80 3.74 3.19
C LEU A 341 -9.11 4.52 3.30
N GLU A 342 -9.84 4.35 4.41
CA GLU A 342 -11.14 5.00 4.65
C GLU A 342 -12.10 4.85 3.45
N ASN A 343 -12.15 3.63 2.88
CA ASN A 343 -12.95 3.23 1.72
C ASN A 343 -12.52 3.86 0.37
N ASP A 344 -11.45 4.64 0.33
CA ASP A 344 -10.91 5.21 -0.89
C ASP A 344 -9.58 4.51 -1.26
N LYS A 345 -9.29 4.43 -2.57
CA LYS A 345 -8.03 3.86 -3.06
C LYS A 345 -6.85 4.71 -2.60
N ILE A 346 -5.85 4.06 -1.97
CA ILE A 346 -4.57 4.71 -1.62
C ILE A 346 -3.92 5.29 -2.89
N SER A 347 -3.41 6.51 -2.78
CA SER A 347 -2.81 7.23 -3.92
C SER A 347 -1.62 8.08 -3.48
N THR A 348 -0.44 7.72 -3.96
CA THR A 348 0.80 8.46 -3.70
C THR A 348 0.78 9.87 -4.31
N SER A 349 0.28 10.00 -5.56
CA SER A 349 0.21 11.28 -6.26
C SER A 349 -0.74 12.29 -5.61
N ARG A 350 -1.78 11.80 -4.92
CA ARG A 350 -2.74 12.61 -4.17
C ARG A 350 -2.41 12.74 -2.69
N ASN A 351 -1.28 12.18 -2.23
CA ASN A 351 -0.92 12.09 -0.81
C ASN A 351 -2.03 11.48 0.07
N TRP A 352 -2.87 10.59 -0.51
CA TRP A 352 -3.93 9.85 0.19
C TRP A 352 -3.38 8.52 0.66
N ALA A 353 -2.66 8.54 1.77
CA ALA A 353 -1.97 7.37 2.31
C ALA A 353 -1.67 7.55 3.80
N VAL A 354 -1.41 6.43 4.49
CA VAL A 354 -0.72 6.42 5.79
C VAL A 354 0.72 5.98 5.49
N TRP A 355 1.65 6.91 5.62
CA TRP A 355 3.06 6.69 5.35
C TRP A 355 3.76 6.03 6.53
N LEU A 356 4.61 5.02 6.27
CA LEU A 356 5.25 4.26 7.34
C LEU A 356 6.17 5.13 8.21
N HIS A 357 7.00 5.98 7.63
CA HIS A 357 7.90 6.83 8.40
C HIS A 357 7.14 7.80 9.31
N GLU A 358 6.03 8.41 8.83
CA GLU A 358 5.16 9.27 9.64
C GLU A 358 4.48 8.48 10.76
N TYR A 359 3.97 7.27 10.45
CA TYR A 359 3.38 6.41 11.45
C TYR A 359 4.36 6.08 12.59
N LEU A 360 5.61 5.76 12.27
CA LEU A 360 6.62 5.41 13.27
C LEU A 360 6.97 6.60 14.19
N GLU A 361 6.92 7.84 13.67
CA GLU A 361 7.11 9.06 14.44
C GLU A 361 5.88 9.39 15.31
N GLU A 362 4.67 9.24 14.78
CA GLU A 362 3.40 9.58 15.45
C GLU A 362 2.98 8.50 16.47
N PHE A 363 3.37 7.24 16.29
CA PHE A 363 3.00 6.09 17.10
C PHE A 363 4.21 5.32 17.65
N PRO A 364 5.08 5.98 18.43
CA PRO A 364 6.28 5.31 18.98
C PRO A 364 5.90 4.09 19.82
N GLY A 365 6.60 2.98 19.60
CA GLY A 365 6.38 1.72 20.33
C GLY A 365 5.13 0.93 19.91
N LYS A 366 4.41 1.36 18.86
CA LYS A 366 3.20 0.68 18.37
C LYS A 366 3.41 -0.06 17.03
N GLN A 367 4.65 -0.51 16.78
CA GLN A 367 4.97 -1.29 15.58
C GLN A 367 4.11 -2.55 15.47
N ASP A 368 3.99 -3.31 16.54
CA ASP A 368 3.20 -4.55 16.56
C ASP A 368 1.70 -4.29 16.42
N VAL A 369 1.20 -3.13 16.84
CA VAL A 369 -0.20 -2.75 16.60
C VAL A 369 -0.45 -2.61 15.10
N LEU A 370 0.45 -1.93 14.39
CA LEU A 370 0.34 -1.80 12.92
C LEU A 370 0.47 -3.16 12.23
N ARG A 371 1.46 -3.98 12.62
CA ARG A 371 1.65 -5.33 12.08
C ARG A 371 0.40 -6.19 12.29
N TYR A 372 -0.19 -6.14 13.47
CA TYR A 372 -1.42 -6.86 13.80
C TYR A 372 -2.59 -6.45 12.90
N VAL A 373 -2.88 -5.14 12.85
CA VAL A 373 -4.02 -4.62 12.11
C VAL A 373 -3.87 -4.88 10.61
N LEU A 374 -2.67 -4.69 10.06
CA LEU A 374 -2.42 -4.95 8.64
C LEU A 374 -2.45 -6.43 8.29
N THR A 375 -2.02 -7.32 9.19
CA THR A 375 -2.17 -8.77 9.00
C THR A 375 -3.64 -9.19 9.08
N ALA A 376 -4.39 -8.70 10.08
CA ALA A 376 -5.82 -8.99 10.23
C ALA A 376 -6.66 -8.49 9.05
N ASN A 377 -6.22 -7.40 8.40
CA ASN A 377 -6.84 -6.81 7.22
C ASN A 377 -6.09 -7.11 5.91
N ALA A 378 -5.17 -8.09 5.91
CA ALA A 378 -4.41 -8.41 4.72
C ALA A 378 -5.35 -8.74 3.54
N PRO A 379 -5.13 -8.13 2.36
CA PRO A 379 -5.99 -8.33 1.20
C PRO A 379 -5.65 -9.63 0.45
N GLU A 380 -5.75 -10.79 1.13
CA GLU A 380 -5.25 -12.07 0.62
C GLU A 380 -6.04 -12.60 -0.58
N THR A 381 -7.36 -12.37 -0.64
CA THR A 381 -8.25 -12.93 -1.66
C THR A 381 -9.09 -11.88 -2.40
N LYS A 382 -9.23 -10.70 -1.85
CA LYS A 382 -9.95 -9.55 -2.40
C LYS A 382 -9.39 -8.26 -1.80
N ASP A 383 -9.65 -7.13 -2.45
CA ASP A 383 -9.35 -5.81 -1.89
C ASP A 383 -9.96 -5.67 -0.50
N ASN A 384 -9.22 -5.08 0.41
CA ASN A 384 -9.65 -4.84 1.79
C ASN A 384 -9.48 -3.37 2.15
N ASN A 385 -9.88 -2.98 3.35
CA ASN A 385 -9.89 -1.60 3.78
C ASN A 385 -9.21 -1.44 5.15
N PHE A 386 -8.44 -0.39 5.30
CA PHE A 386 -7.93 0.10 6.58
C PHE A 386 -8.75 1.32 6.99
N THR A 387 -9.20 1.36 8.24
CA THR A 387 -9.75 2.56 8.86
C THR A 387 -9.08 2.81 10.21
N TRP A 388 -8.93 4.07 10.59
CA TRP A 388 -8.38 4.43 11.90
C TRP A 388 -9.26 3.95 13.04
N LYS A 389 -10.57 3.82 12.80
CA LYS A 389 -11.51 3.25 13.78
C LYS A 389 -11.26 1.74 13.97
N ASP A 390 -11.08 0.98 12.90
CA ASP A 390 -10.73 -0.46 13.00
C ASP A 390 -9.35 -0.66 13.66
N PHE A 391 -8.39 0.22 13.37
CA PHE A 391 -7.07 0.23 14.03
C PHE A 391 -7.21 0.39 15.55
N GLN A 392 -8.00 1.35 16.02
CA GLN A 392 -8.29 1.56 17.44
C GLN A 392 -9.02 0.35 18.05
N ASP A 393 -10.08 -0.13 17.37
CA ASP A 393 -10.92 -1.21 17.89
C ASP A 393 -10.14 -2.52 18.01
N ARG A 394 -9.29 -2.86 17.04
CA ARG A 394 -8.43 -4.05 17.11
C ARG A 394 -7.37 -3.92 18.20
N ASN A 395 -6.75 -2.76 18.37
CA ASN A 395 -5.84 -2.55 19.48
C ASN A 395 -6.55 -2.69 20.84
N ASN A 396 -7.68 -1.98 21.02
CA ASN A 396 -8.33 -1.89 22.32
C ASN A 396 -9.08 -3.18 22.70
N ASN A 397 -9.78 -3.80 21.76
CA ASN A 397 -10.66 -4.94 22.02
C ASN A 397 -9.99 -6.30 21.78
N GLU A 398 -8.92 -6.37 20.99
CA GLU A 398 -8.23 -7.63 20.69
C GLU A 398 -6.85 -7.67 21.38
N LEU A 399 -5.90 -6.82 20.99
CA LEU A 399 -4.55 -6.83 21.55
C LEU A 399 -4.54 -6.50 23.04
N LEU A 400 -5.20 -5.44 23.46
CA LEU A 400 -5.24 -5.03 24.87
C LEU A 400 -6.18 -5.93 25.69
N ALA A 401 -7.45 -6.04 25.28
CA ALA A 401 -8.48 -6.68 26.09
C ALA A 401 -8.41 -8.22 26.10
N ILE A 402 -7.83 -8.85 25.07
CA ILE A 402 -7.71 -10.31 24.98
C ILE A 402 -6.28 -10.73 25.28
N PHE A 403 -5.32 -10.40 24.40
CA PHE A 403 -3.95 -10.88 24.53
C PHE A 403 -3.24 -10.28 25.74
N GLY A 404 -3.17 -8.95 25.82
CA GLY A 404 -2.49 -8.24 26.89
C GLY A 404 -3.13 -8.47 28.27
N ASN A 405 -4.45 -8.50 28.34
CA ASN A 405 -5.18 -8.75 29.59
C ASN A 405 -4.91 -10.17 30.15
N PHE A 406 -4.95 -11.19 29.28
CA PHE A 406 -4.63 -12.56 29.72
C PHE A 406 -3.21 -12.65 30.28
N VAL A 407 -2.22 -12.19 29.52
CA VAL A 407 -0.81 -12.19 29.94
C VAL A 407 -0.64 -11.42 31.25
N ASN A 408 -1.13 -10.20 31.34
CA ASN A 408 -0.98 -9.36 32.53
C ASN A 408 -1.62 -9.98 33.76
N ARG A 409 -2.85 -10.48 33.63
CA ARG A 409 -3.56 -11.15 34.77
C ARG A 409 -2.79 -12.37 35.26
N THR A 410 -2.32 -13.21 34.35
CA THR A 410 -1.56 -14.42 34.68
C THR A 410 -0.28 -14.05 35.44
N LEU A 411 0.53 -13.14 34.93
CA LEU A 411 1.81 -12.77 35.57
C LEU A 411 1.60 -12.04 36.90
N VAL A 412 0.65 -11.11 36.98
CA VAL A 412 0.33 -10.37 38.20
C VAL A 412 -0.18 -11.31 39.32
N LEU A 413 -1.05 -12.27 38.96
CA LEU A 413 -1.53 -13.24 39.94
C LEU A 413 -0.42 -14.20 40.39
N THR A 414 0.49 -14.61 39.52
CA THR A 414 1.66 -15.42 39.89
C THR A 414 2.58 -14.67 40.83
N HIS A 415 2.85 -13.39 40.61
CA HIS A 415 3.62 -12.58 41.57
C HIS A 415 2.88 -12.44 42.90
N LYS A 416 1.58 -12.18 42.85
CA LYS A 416 0.77 -11.97 44.09
C LYS A 416 0.66 -13.21 44.96
N TYR A 417 0.52 -14.39 44.38
CA TYR A 417 0.25 -15.62 45.11
C TYR A 417 1.50 -16.46 45.37
N TYR A 418 2.48 -16.40 44.50
CA TYR A 418 3.67 -17.25 44.47
C TYR A 418 4.99 -16.47 44.35
N ASN A 419 4.98 -15.16 44.62
CA ASN A 419 6.18 -14.29 44.51
C ASN A 419 6.93 -14.39 43.17
N GLY A 420 6.21 -14.63 42.09
CA GLY A 420 6.80 -14.80 40.76
C GLY A 420 7.41 -16.17 40.49
N VAL A 421 7.18 -17.16 41.34
CA VAL A 421 7.63 -18.55 41.16
C VAL A 421 6.52 -19.36 40.51
N VAL A 422 6.86 -20.13 39.47
CA VAL A 422 5.94 -21.05 38.78
C VAL A 422 5.52 -22.16 39.75
N PRO A 423 4.23 -22.31 40.10
CA PRO A 423 3.76 -23.34 41.00
C PRO A 423 3.72 -24.72 40.33
N ALA A 424 3.67 -25.78 41.18
CA ALA A 424 3.50 -27.15 40.75
C ALA A 424 2.18 -27.34 39.97
N MET A 425 2.23 -28.17 38.92
CA MET A 425 1.06 -28.62 38.16
C MET A 425 0.75 -30.07 38.54
N HIS A 426 -0.30 -30.30 39.31
CA HIS A 426 -0.71 -31.61 39.80
C HIS A 426 -2.23 -31.73 39.83
N ASP A 427 -2.76 -32.92 39.96
CA ASP A 427 -4.20 -33.24 40.09
C ASP A 427 -5.04 -32.62 38.97
N LEU A 428 -4.61 -32.85 37.71
CA LEU A 428 -5.27 -32.31 36.53
C LEU A 428 -6.72 -32.83 36.39
N THR A 429 -7.66 -31.90 36.29
CA THR A 429 -9.06 -32.20 36.00
C THR A 429 -9.23 -32.46 34.48
N GLU A 430 -10.39 -33.02 34.09
CA GLU A 430 -10.76 -33.19 32.68
C GLU A 430 -10.71 -31.83 31.90
N GLY A 431 -11.12 -30.74 32.56
CA GLY A 431 -11.06 -29.39 31.96
C GLY A 431 -9.62 -28.89 31.71
N ASP A 432 -8.69 -29.23 32.62
CA ASP A 432 -7.27 -28.90 32.42
C ASP A 432 -6.67 -29.70 31.29
N LEU A 433 -6.95 -30.99 31.25
CA LEU A 433 -6.49 -31.88 30.17
C LEU A 433 -7.03 -31.44 28.82
N ALA A 434 -8.30 -31.05 28.75
CA ALA A 434 -8.89 -30.52 27.53
C ALA A 434 -8.22 -29.22 27.07
N THR A 435 -7.97 -28.28 28.01
CA THR A 435 -7.29 -27.01 27.73
C THR A 435 -5.85 -27.23 27.26
N ILE A 436 -5.13 -28.14 27.90
CA ILE A 436 -3.75 -28.51 27.51
C ILE A 436 -3.76 -29.15 26.10
N ALA A 437 -4.68 -30.05 25.82
CA ALA A 437 -4.78 -30.71 24.52
C ALA A 437 -5.08 -29.68 23.41
N GLU A 438 -5.97 -28.72 23.67
CA GLU A 438 -6.25 -27.62 22.73
C GLU A 438 -5.03 -26.73 22.53
N MET A 439 -4.35 -26.31 23.61
CA MET A 439 -3.12 -25.52 23.57
C MET A 439 -2.04 -26.20 22.71
N ASN A 440 -1.82 -27.49 22.89
CA ASN A 440 -0.80 -28.26 22.14
C ASN A 440 -1.12 -28.40 20.64
N GLY A 441 -2.34 -28.14 20.22
CA GLY A 441 -2.76 -28.18 18.81
C GLY A 441 -2.44 -26.89 18.02
N TYR A 442 -2.19 -25.76 18.70
CA TYR A 442 -1.99 -24.48 18.01
C TYR A 442 -0.68 -24.37 17.22
N PRO A 443 0.47 -24.90 17.66
CA PRO A 443 1.70 -24.82 16.90
C PRO A 443 1.56 -25.38 15.49
N ASP A 444 1.02 -26.58 15.36
CA ASP A 444 0.78 -27.22 14.05
C ASP A 444 -0.25 -26.44 13.23
N LYS A 445 -1.35 -26.05 13.85
CA LYS A 445 -2.42 -25.33 13.17
C LYS A 445 -1.96 -24.00 12.60
N ILE A 446 -1.25 -23.19 13.39
CA ILE A 446 -0.68 -21.92 12.93
C ILE A 446 0.43 -22.16 11.90
N GLY A 447 1.32 -23.13 12.16
CA GLY A 447 2.42 -23.46 11.25
C GLY A 447 1.94 -23.88 9.85
N TYR A 448 0.90 -24.71 9.76
CA TYR A 448 0.33 -25.11 8.45
C TYR A 448 -0.31 -23.95 7.70
N LEU A 449 -1.00 -23.05 8.42
CA LEU A 449 -1.58 -21.85 7.82
C LEU A 449 -0.50 -20.91 7.28
N LEU A 450 0.62 -20.74 8.01
CA LEU A 450 1.77 -19.96 7.54
C LEU A 450 2.43 -20.56 6.30
N GLN A 451 2.57 -21.90 6.25
CA GLN A 451 3.09 -22.61 5.07
C GLN A 451 2.19 -22.44 3.84
N ASP A 452 0.87 -22.33 4.05
CA ASP A 452 -0.14 -22.11 3.01
C ASP A 452 -0.34 -20.62 2.67
N PHE A 453 0.46 -19.70 3.21
CA PHE A 453 0.35 -18.24 3.04
C PHE A 453 -0.99 -17.65 3.47
N LYS A 454 -1.63 -18.23 4.52
CA LYS A 454 -2.92 -17.82 5.10
C LYS A 454 -2.67 -17.05 6.41
N PHE A 455 -2.09 -15.89 6.30
CA PHE A 455 -1.62 -15.10 7.45
C PHE A 455 -2.76 -14.59 8.33
N ARG A 456 -3.91 -14.22 7.75
CA ARG A 456 -5.09 -13.77 8.50
C ARG A 456 -5.64 -14.89 9.38
N GLU A 457 -5.79 -16.09 8.82
CA GLU A 457 -6.28 -17.26 9.55
C GLU A 457 -5.27 -17.65 10.64
N ALA A 458 -3.97 -17.66 10.34
CA ALA A 458 -2.90 -17.96 11.29
C ALA A 458 -2.91 -16.98 12.48
N LEU A 459 -3.06 -15.68 12.22
CA LEU A 459 -3.20 -14.65 13.28
C LEU A 459 -4.46 -14.86 14.11
N SER A 460 -5.58 -15.25 13.48
CA SER A 460 -6.82 -15.56 14.21
C SER A 460 -6.64 -16.73 15.18
N GLU A 461 -5.87 -17.77 14.79
CA GLU A 461 -5.59 -18.90 15.66
C GLU A 461 -4.65 -18.51 16.82
N LEU A 462 -3.68 -17.64 16.61
CA LEU A 462 -2.90 -17.04 17.70
C LEU A 462 -3.80 -16.34 18.72
N MET A 463 -4.77 -15.57 18.26
CA MET A 463 -5.74 -14.89 19.12
C MET A 463 -6.71 -15.86 19.80
N ASN A 464 -7.02 -17.01 19.19
CA ASN A 464 -7.82 -18.07 19.81
C ASN A 464 -7.09 -18.71 20.99
N LEU A 465 -5.77 -18.89 20.91
CA LEU A 465 -4.95 -19.33 22.06
C LEU A 465 -5.03 -18.33 23.22
N ALA A 466 -4.97 -17.02 22.95
CA ALA A 466 -5.15 -16.01 24.01
C ALA A 466 -6.57 -16.03 24.60
N ARG A 467 -7.61 -16.27 23.78
CA ARG A 467 -8.99 -16.46 24.24
C ARG A 467 -9.15 -17.70 25.09
N LEU A 468 -8.51 -18.82 24.72
CA LEU A 468 -8.47 -20.04 25.52
C LEU A 468 -7.94 -19.74 26.92
N GLY A 469 -6.81 -19.02 27.01
CA GLY A 469 -6.24 -18.61 28.30
C GLY A 469 -7.18 -17.74 29.14
N ASN A 470 -7.81 -16.71 28.54
CA ASN A 470 -8.79 -15.88 29.24
C ASN A 470 -9.99 -16.69 29.74
N LYS A 471 -10.52 -17.59 28.91
CA LYS A 471 -11.62 -18.46 29.25
C LYS A 471 -11.24 -19.37 30.42
N TYR A 472 -10.08 -20.02 30.34
CA TYR A 472 -9.59 -20.92 31.38
C TYR A 472 -9.42 -20.22 32.72
N LEU A 473 -8.81 -19.02 32.78
CA LEU A 473 -8.74 -18.21 34.00
C LEU A 473 -10.13 -17.81 34.53
N THR A 474 -11.05 -17.48 33.65
CA THR A 474 -12.41 -17.04 34.03
C THR A 474 -13.22 -18.19 34.59
N ASP A 475 -13.16 -19.38 33.95
CA ASP A 475 -13.89 -20.56 34.40
C ASP A 475 -13.40 -21.09 35.74
N ASN A 476 -12.09 -20.93 36.04
CA ASN A 476 -11.48 -21.40 37.28
C ASN A 476 -11.38 -20.33 38.40
N GLU A 477 -11.65 -19.07 38.15
CA GLU A 477 -11.67 -17.94 39.09
C GLU A 477 -10.58 -18.01 40.20
N PRO A 478 -9.27 -18.10 39.90
CA PRO A 478 -8.22 -18.30 40.92
C PRO A 478 -8.20 -17.22 41.99
N TRP A 479 -8.67 -16.01 41.71
CA TRP A 479 -8.80 -14.91 42.66
C TRP A 479 -9.87 -15.15 43.74
N LYS A 480 -10.84 -16.04 43.50
CA LYS A 480 -11.81 -16.48 44.49
C LYS A 480 -11.34 -17.74 45.20
N GLN A 481 -10.81 -18.71 44.45
CA GLN A 481 -10.43 -20.02 45.01
C GLN A 481 -9.18 -20.00 45.89
N ILE A 482 -8.28 -19.02 45.77
CA ILE A 482 -7.03 -18.96 46.52
C ILE A 482 -7.21 -19.10 48.06
N LYS A 483 -8.39 -18.72 48.61
CA LYS A 483 -8.69 -18.79 50.03
C LYS A 483 -9.31 -20.13 50.44
N THR A 484 -9.92 -20.85 49.52
CA THR A 484 -10.71 -22.06 49.82
C THR A 484 -10.03 -23.32 49.28
N ASP A 485 -9.31 -23.24 48.18
CA ASP A 485 -8.59 -24.33 47.55
C ASP A 485 -7.28 -23.84 46.92
N PRO A 486 -6.25 -23.50 47.71
CA PRO A 486 -4.99 -22.99 47.21
C PRO A 486 -4.21 -24.00 46.36
N GLU A 487 -4.39 -25.32 46.59
CA GLU A 487 -3.72 -26.35 45.78
C GLU A 487 -4.28 -26.38 44.36
N ARG A 488 -5.59 -26.27 44.19
CA ARG A 488 -6.21 -26.12 42.87
C ARG A 488 -5.69 -24.90 42.14
N VAL A 489 -5.51 -23.78 42.83
CA VAL A 489 -4.99 -22.53 42.23
C VAL A 489 -3.57 -22.69 41.71
N LYS A 490 -2.71 -23.53 42.37
CA LYS A 490 -1.37 -23.83 41.82
C LYS A 490 -1.47 -24.39 40.40
N THR A 491 -2.27 -25.41 40.22
CA THR A 491 -2.47 -26.06 38.91
C THR A 491 -3.06 -25.08 37.87
N VAL A 492 -4.07 -24.29 38.26
CA VAL A 492 -4.67 -23.28 37.37
C VAL A 492 -3.63 -22.27 36.92
N MET A 493 -2.81 -21.77 37.79
CA MET A 493 -1.75 -20.81 37.49
C MET A 493 -0.63 -21.44 36.65
N ALA A 494 -0.24 -22.68 36.95
CA ALA A 494 0.75 -23.41 36.16
C ALA A 494 0.30 -23.62 34.73
N VAL A 495 -0.93 -24.09 34.48
CA VAL A 495 -1.50 -24.24 33.11
C VAL A 495 -1.59 -22.90 32.40
N SER A 496 -2.04 -21.84 33.10
CA SER A 496 -2.12 -20.50 32.51
C SER A 496 -0.75 -19.96 32.08
N LEU A 497 0.30 -20.24 32.87
CA LEU A 497 1.68 -19.87 32.56
C LEU A 497 2.22 -20.64 31.34
N GLN A 498 1.82 -21.91 31.12
CA GLN A 498 2.18 -22.64 29.90
C GLN A 498 1.54 -21.98 28.69
N ILE A 499 0.27 -21.55 28.73
CA ILE A 499 -0.38 -20.82 27.65
C ILE A 499 0.36 -19.50 27.37
N VAL A 500 0.80 -18.75 28.39
CA VAL A 500 1.62 -17.54 28.21
C VAL A 500 2.93 -17.84 27.51
N ALA A 501 3.59 -18.94 27.86
CA ALA A 501 4.84 -19.36 27.22
C ALA A 501 4.64 -19.75 25.76
N HIS A 502 3.55 -20.46 25.42
CA HIS A 502 3.17 -20.74 24.02
C HIS A 502 2.91 -19.46 23.24
N LEU A 503 2.19 -18.49 23.82
CA LEU A 503 2.00 -17.18 23.20
C LEU A 503 3.32 -16.45 22.95
N ALA A 504 4.32 -16.60 23.83
CA ALA A 504 5.64 -15.99 23.65
C ALA A 504 6.41 -16.56 22.44
N ILE A 505 6.15 -17.81 22.08
CA ILE A 505 6.74 -18.46 20.89
C ILE A 505 5.91 -18.11 19.65
N LEU A 506 4.62 -18.42 19.69
CA LEU A 506 3.76 -18.41 18.51
C LEU A 506 3.43 -16.99 18.02
N SER A 507 3.60 -15.95 18.87
CA SER A 507 3.42 -14.56 18.45
C SER A 507 4.64 -13.95 17.73
N GLU A 508 5.84 -14.54 17.85
CA GLU A 508 7.07 -13.97 17.28
C GLU A 508 6.97 -13.65 15.77
N PRO A 509 6.40 -14.50 14.90
CA PRO A 509 6.28 -14.16 13.48
C PRO A 509 5.42 -12.92 13.21
N PHE A 510 4.42 -12.67 14.02
CA PHE A 510 3.43 -11.59 13.84
C PHE A 510 3.78 -10.32 14.63
N LEU A 511 4.18 -10.48 15.87
CA LEU A 511 4.34 -9.44 16.89
C LEU A 511 5.73 -9.53 17.56
N PRO A 512 6.82 -9.35 16.80
CA PRO A 512 8.18 -9.64 17.28
C PRO A 512 8.62 -8.77 18.47
N PHE A 513 8.12 -7.55 18.59
CA PHE A 513 8.46 -6.68 19.72
C PHE A 513 7.73 -7.13 21.01
N SER A 514 6.46 -7.50 20.88
CA SER A 514 5.65 -8.02 22.00
C SER A 514 6.12 -9.40 22.44
N ALA A 515 6.48 -10.28 21.51
CA ALA A 515 7.05 -11.59 21.81
C ALA A 515 8.34 -11.47 22.63
N LYS A 516 9.26 -10.58 22.22
CA LYS A 516 10.50 -10.31 22.99
C LYS A 516 10.23 -9.76 24.37
N LYS A 517 9.27 -8.81 24.53
CA LYS A 517 8.86 -8.32 25.85
C LYS A 517 8.28 -9.45 26.71
N LEU A 518 7.43 -10.29 26.10
CA LEU A 518 6.80 -11.41 26.79
C LEU A 518 7.85 -12.44 27.26
N GLN A 519 8.80 -12.82 26.41
CA GLN A 519 9.91 -13.69 26.77
C GLN A 519 10.73 -13.12 27.94
N LYS A 520 10.99 -11.81 27.93
CA LYS A 520 11.64 -11.13 29.06
C LYS A 520 10.81 -11.21 30.36
N MET A 521 9.48 -11.01 30.27
CA MET A 521 8.58 -11.08 31.42
C MET A 521 8.47 -12.50 32.02
N ILE A 522 8.62 -13.54 31.24
CA ILE A 522 8.65 -14.91 31.71
C ILE A 522 10.08 -15.43 31.98
N ASN A 523 11.10 -14.59 31.78
CA ASN A 523 12.52 -14.88 31.97
C ASN A 523 13.01 -16.15 31.23
N VAL A 524 12.52 -16.35 29.99
CA VAL A 524 12.93 -17.45 29.10
C VAL A 524 13.12 -16.88 27.68
N LYS A 525 14.09 -17.42 26.96
CA LYS A 525 14.30 -17.13 25.54
C LYS A 525 13.92 -18.36 24.71
N PHE A 526 13.03 -18.14 23.76
CA PHE A 526 12.64 -19.16 22.79
C PHE A 526 13.03 -18.66 21.38
N ASP A 527 13.83 -19.46 20.69
CA ASP A 527 14.27 -19.17 19.32
C ASP A 527 13.75 -20.22 18.32
N ILE A 528 13.11 -21.29 18.81
CA ILE A 528 12.71 -22.46 18.02
C ILE A 528 11.19 -22.65 18.13
N TRP A 529 10.54 -22.85 16.96
CA TRP A 529 9.10 -23.09 16.88
C TRP A 529 8.68 -24.39 17.58
N ASP A 530 9.51 -25.44 17.42
CA ASP A 530 9.25 -26.77 18.00
C ASP A 530 9.27 -26.80 19.53
N ASP A 531 9.81 -25.75 20.18
CA ASP A 531 9.67 -25.62 21.63
C ASP A 531 8.20 -25.61 22.06
N ALA A 532 7.30 -25.02 21.23
CA ALA A 532 5.86 -24.99 21.49
C ALA A 532 5.15 -26.36 21.34
N GLU A 533 5.82 -27.41 20.90
CA GLU A 533 5.29 -28.78 20.97
C GLU A 533 5.37 -29.37 22.38
N ASN A 534 6.18 -28.77 23.26
CA ASN A 534 6.30 -29.22 24.64
C ASN A 534 5.17 -28.62 25.48
N THR A 535 4.39 -29.46 26.15
CA THR A 535 3.31 -29.05 27.03
C THR A 535 3.83 -28.21 28.22
N VAL A 536 5.04 -28.51 28.71
CA VAL A 536 5.66 -27.81 29.85
C VAL A 536 6.90 -27.05 29.35
N LEU A 537 6.74 -25.74 29.23
CA LEU A 537 7.79 -24.79 28.85
C LEU A 537 8.40 -24.08 30.05
N LEU A 538 7.58 -23.82 31.07
CA LEU A 538 7.99 -23.24 32.33
C LEU A 538 7.88 -24.32 33.43
N THR A 539 9.03 -24.77 33.91
CA THR A 539 9.08 -25.81 34.97
C THR A 539 8.70 -25.26 36.33
N GLU A 540 8.28 -26.14 37.25
CA GLU A 540 8.10 -25.80 38.63
C GLU A 540 9.35 -25.11 39.20
N GLU A 541 9.17 -24.17 40.13
CA GLU A 541 10.21 -23.31 40.70
C GLU A 541 10.89 -22.31 39.77
N HIS A 542 10.56 -22.28 38.47
CA HIS A 542 11.04 -21.23 37.57
C HIS A 542 10.56 -19.84 38.04
N VAL A 543 11.47 -18.86 38.05
CA VAL A 543 11.17 -17.48 38.46
C VAL A 543 10.93 -16.58 37.26
N ILE A 544 9.71 -16.04 37.17
CA ILE A 544 9.35 -15.09 36.12
C ILE A 544 9.82 -13.67 36.46
N GLY A 545 10.04 -12.84 35.42
CA GLY A 545 10.35 -11.42 35.52
C GLY A 545 9.14 -10.57 35.94
N GLN A 546 9.34 -9.25 36.03
CA GLN A 546 8.27 -8.32 36.38
C GLN A 546 7.27 -8.12 35.22
N PRO A 547 5.96 -8.08 35.51
CA PRO A 547 4.96 -7.84 34.49
C PRO A 547 5.02 -6.39 33.99
N GLU A 548 4.98 -6.21 32.64
CA GLU A 548 4.86 -4.93 32.00
C GLU A 548 3.62 -4.97 31.07
N LEU A 549 3.01 -3.82 30.79
CA LEU A 549 1.93 -3.76 29.82
C LEU A 549 2.49 -3.96 28.40
N LEU A 550 1.92 -4.91 27.67
CA LEU A 550 2.28 -5.16 26.26
C LEU A 550 1.66 -4.12 25.32
N PHE A 551 0.43 -3.72 25.60
CA PHE A 551 -0.36 -2.80 24.78
C PHE A 551 -1.02 -1.74 25.65
N GLU A 552 -1.19 -0.55 25.09
CA GLU A 552 -1.87 0.58 25.71
C GLU A 552 -3.12 0.94 24.92
N LYS A 553 -4.10 1.51 25.62
CA LYS A 553 -5.34 1.99 24.99
C LYS A 553 -5.03 3.12 24.01
N ILE A 554 -5.69 3.09 22.86
CA ILE A 554 -5.72 4.19 21.90
C ILE A 554 -7.01 4.96 22.13
N GLU A 555 -6.90 6.26 22.44
CA GLU A 555 -8.03 7.13 22.72
C GLU A 555 -8.70 7.65 21.45
N ASP A 556 -9.97 8.05 21.55
CA ASP A 556 -10.75 8.56 20.40
C ASP A 556 -10.11 9.78 19.76
N SER A 557 -9.50 10.66 20.57
CA SER A 557 -8.81 11.86 20.08
C SER A 557 -7.67 11.56 19.10
N VAL A 558 -7.02 10.40 19.23
CA VAL A 558 -5.98 9.97 18.28
C VAL A 558 -6.58 9.64 16.93
N VAL A 559 -7.73 8.94 16.92
CA VAL A 559 -8.47 8.61 15.68
C VAL A 559 -8.96 9.90 15.02
N GLU A 560 -9.54 10.82 15.78
CA GLU A 560 -10.04 12.11 15.29
C GLU A 560 -8.91 12.93 14.64
N ALA A 561 -7.72 12.99 15.25
CA ALA A 561 -6.56 13.68 14.69
C ALA A 561 -6.13 13.11 13.34
N GLN A 562 -6.11 11.78 13.21
CA GLN A 562 -5.75 11.12 11.96
C GLN A 562 -6.80 11.33 10.85
N LEU A 563 -8.07 11.27 11.19
CA LEU A 563 -9.17 11.57 10.26
C LEU A 563 -9.15 13.03 9.80
N GLN A 564 -8.84 13.98 10.72
CA GLN A 564 -8.66 15.38 10.36
C GLN A 564 -7.51 15.58 9.37
N LYS A 565 -6.34 14.93 9.59
CA LYS A 565 -5.18 14.97 8.67
C LYS A 565 -5.58 14.50 7.27
N LEU A 566 -6.35 13.43 7.16
CA LEU A 566 -6.86 12.91 5.89
C LEU A 566 -7.84 13.88 5.22
N GLU A 567 -8.75 14.50 5.98
CA GLU A 567 -9.70 15.46 5.46
C GLU A 567 -9.02 16.74 4.94
N GLU A 568 -7.98 17.22 5.62
CA GLU A 568 -7.15 18.33 5.16
C GLU A 568 -6.44 18.00 3.83
N THR A 569 -5.90 16.79 3.71
CA THR A 569 -5.32 16.28 2.46
C THR A 569 -6.35 16.24 1.32
N LYS A 570 -7.57 15.80 1.61
CA LYS A 570 -8.66 15.76 0.63
C LYS A 570 -9.05 17.15 0.15
N LYS A 571 -9.15 18.13 1.06
CA LYS A 571 -9.41 19.53 0.73
C LYS A 571 -8.29 20.12 -0.13
N ALA A 572 -7.03 19.89 0.23
CA ALA A 572 -5.88 20.35 -0.55
C ALA A 572 -5.90 19.80 -1.98
N ASN A 573 -6.22 18.50 -2.15
CA ASN A 573 -6.35 17.88 -3.46
C ASN A 573 -7.48 18.50 -4.29
N GLN A 574 -8.64 18.79 -3.69
CA GLN A 574 -9.76 19.45 -4.38
C GLN A 574 -9.37 20.86 -4.83
N MET A 575 -8.66 21.60 -3.98
CA MET A 575 -8.15 22.93 -4.32
C MET A 575 -7.16 22.92 -5.48
N ASN A 576 -6.26 21.93 -5.52
CA ASN A 576 -5.25 21.79 -6.57
C ASN A 576 -5.84 21.29 -7.90
N ALA A 577 -6.97 20.60 -7.86
CA ALA A 577 -7.67 20.12 -9.05
C ALA A 577 -8.53 21.19 -9.74
N TRP A 578 -8.80 22.32 -9.05
CA TRP A 578 -9.62 23.40 -9.62
C TRP A 578 -8.89 24.11 -10.76
N LYS A 579 -9.57 24.25 -11.87
CA LYS A 579 -9.13 25.07 -13.02
C LYS A 579 -10.19 26.11 -13.31
N PRO A 580 -9.81 27.35 -13.69
CA PRO A 580 -10.76 28.31 -14.21
C PRO A 580 -11.57 27.73 -15.38
N ALA A 581 -12.82 28.11 -15.52
CA ALA A 581 -13.58 27.76 -16.70
C ALA A 581 -12.90 28.32 -17.95
N GLU A 582 -12.97 27.57 -19.05
CA GLU A 582 -12.44 28.03 -20.33
C GLU A 582 -13.02 29.40 -20.72
N VAL A 583 -12.18 30.24 -21.32
CA VAL A 583 -12.60 31.54 -21.83
C VAL A 583 -13.60 31.30 -22.96
N LYS A 584 -14.79 31.89 -22.82
CA LYS A 584 -15.83 31.83 -23.85
C LYS A 584 -15.37 32.50 -25.16
N PRO A 585 -15.99 32.19 -26.32
CA PRO A 585 -15.69 32.84 -27.56
C PRO A 585 -15.75 34.38 -27.43
N VAL A 586 -14.88 35.05 -28.19
CA VAL A 586 -14.79 36.52 -28.18
C VAL A 586 -16.16 37.11 -28.61
N VAL A 587 -16.67 38.03 -27.81
CA VAL A 587 -17.88 38.84 -28.14
C VAL A 587 -17.48 40.24 -28.57
N SER A 588 -18.21 40.84 -29.48
CA SER A 588 -17.98 42.24 -29.89
C SER A 588 -18.37 43.18 -28.75
N PHE A 589 -17.78 44.37 -28.70
CA PHE A 589 -18.15 45.42 -27.76
C PHE A 589 -19.65 45.81 -27.92
N ASP A 590 -20.14 45.83 -29.15
CA ASP A 590 -21.56 46.14 -29.46
C ASP A 590 -22.50 45.05 -28.90
N ASP A 591 -22.08 43.79 -28.83
CA ASP A 591 -22.89 42.75 -28.21
C ASP A 591 -22.86 42.85 -26.65
N TYR A 592 -21.72 43.21 -26.10
CA TYR A 592 -21.64 43.48 -24.64
C TYR A 592 -22.55 44.68 -24.25
N MET A 593 -22.56 45.76 -25.02
CA MET A 593 -23.39 46.93 -24.80
C MET A 593 -24.89 46.67 -24.84
N LYS A 594 -25.32 45.53 -25.38
CA LYS A 594 -26.73 45.10 -25.34
C LYS A 594 -27.15 44.52 -24.00
N VAL A 595 -26.19 44.21 -23.12
CA VAL A 595 -26.45 43.61 -21.76
C VAL A 595 -26.51 44.75 -20.75
N ASP A 596 -27.69 44.96 -20.13
CA ASP A 596 -27.88 45.98 -19.10
C ASP A 596 -27.63 45.37 -17.71
N ILE A 597 -26.42 45.59 -17.16
CA ILE A 597 -26.04 45.14 -15.83
C ILE A 597 -26.24 46.31 -14.85
N ARG A 598 -26.96 46.08 -13.75
CA ARG A 598 -27.27 47.10 -12.74
C ARG A 598 -27.00 46.61 -11.33
N VAL A 599 -26.84 47.55 -10.41
CA VAL A 599 -26.85 47.33 -8.97
C VAL A 599 -28.26 47.52 -8.42
N GLY A 600 -28.77 46.58 -7.68
CA GLY A 600 -30.06 46.67 -7.01
C GLY A 600 -29.96 46.32 -5.53
N THR A 601 -30.89 46.91 -4.75
CA THR A 601 -30.97 46.60 -3.30
C THR A 601 -32.01 45.52 -3.05
N ILE A 602 -31.66 44.48 -2.32
CA ILE A 602 -32.57 43.40 -1.94
C ILE A 602 -33.55 43.91 -0.90
N LEU A 603 -34.84 44.01 -1.26
CA LEU A 603 -35.92 44.39 -0.35
C LEU A 603 -36.47 43.19 0.41
N GLU A 604 -36.62 42.07 -0.26
CA GLU A 604 -37.10 40.81 0.31
C GLU A 604 -36.33 39.63 -0.27
N CYS A 605 -36.12 38.60 0.53
CA CYS A 605 -35.54 37.32 0.08
C CYS A 605 -36.20 36.17 0.83
N GLN A 606 -36.73 35.18 0.07
CA GLN A 606 -37.41 34.03 0.65
C GLN A 606 -37.22 32.78 -0.20
N LYS A 607 -37.43 31.60 0.39
CA LYS A 607 -37.37 30.30 -0.35
C LYS A 607 -38.61 30.17 -1.24
N VAL A 608 -38.42 29.69 -2.46
CA VAL A 608 -39.53 29.41 -3.36
C VAL A 608 -40.25 28.11 -2.88
N PRO A 609 -41.59 28.15 -2.64
CA PRO A 609 -42.33 26.97 -2.20
C PRO A 609 -42.14 25.78 -3.14
N LYS A 610 -41.89 24.58 -2.58
CA LYS A 610 -41.65 23.33 -3.32
C LYS A 610 -40.43 23.37 -4.25
N ALA A 611 -39.43 24.20 -3.94
CA ALA A 611 -38.20 24.31 -4.72
C ALA A 611 -36.98 24.58 -3.83
N ASP A 612 -36.42 23.52 -3.22
CA ASP A 612 -35.35 23.60 -2.22
C ASP A 612 -34.08 24.29 -2.67
N LYS A 613 -33.87 24.43 -3.99
CA LYS A 613 -32.67 25.04 -4.58
C LYS A 613 -32.85 26.52 -4.92
N LEU A 614 -34.08 27.08 -4.83
CA LEU A 614 -34.41 28.40 -5.33
C LEU A 614 -34.71 29.40 -4.21
N LEU A 615 -34.10 30.60 -4.34
CA LEU A 615 -34.50 31.80 -3.59
C LEU A 615 -35.20 32.77 -4.53
N GLN A 616 -36.27 33.39 -4.04
CA GLN A 616 -36.97 34.50 -4.67
C GLN A 616 -36.52 35.80 -4.00
N PHE A 617 -36.11 36.75 -4.81
CA PHE A 617 -35.71 38.10 -4.41
C PHE A 617 -36.68 39.12 -4.92
N LEU A 618 -37.02 40.10 -4.08
CA LEU A 618 -37.60 41.37 -4.52
C LEU A 618 -36.48 42.39 -4.47
N ILE A 619 -36.11 42.95 -5.60
CA ILE A 619 -34.99 43.90 -5.76
C ILE A 619 -35.51 45.25 -6.18
N ASP A 620 -35.08 46.30 -5.47
CA ASP A 620 -35.22 47.69 -5.92
C ASP A 620 -34.13 48.00 -6.92
N ASP A 621 -34.50 48.31 -8.15
CA ASP A 621 -33.58 48.63 -9.25
C ASP A 621 -33.42 50.13 -9.49
N GLY A 622 -33.92 50.96 -8.57
CA GLY A 622 -33.90 52.40 -8.65
C GLY A 622 -35.01 53.01 -9.53
N MET A 623 -35.74 52.20 -10.28
CA MET A 623 -36.89 52.60 -11.11
C MET A 623 -38.13 51.78 -10.74
N ASN A 624 -37.99 50.50 -10.51
CA ASN A 624 -39.06 49.57 -10.21
C ASN A 624 -38.63 48.54 -9.18
N LYS A 625 -39.59 47.77 -8.69
CA LYS A 625 -39.32 46.58 -7.87
C LYS A 625 -39.43 45.35 -8.77
N ARG A 626 -38.37 44.54 -8.85
CA ARG A 626 -38.28 43.34 -9.68
C ARG A 626 -38.27 42.08 -8.86
N THR A 627 -38.97 41.09 -9.31
CA THR A 627 -38.81 39.73 -8.78
C THR A 627 -37.74 38.98 -9.57
N ILE A 628 -36.71 38.50 -8.88
CA ILE A 628 -35.67 37.63 -9.50
C ILE A 628 -35.56 36.32 -8.70
N VAL A 629 -35.47 35.20 -9.43
CA VAL A 629 -35.30 33.86 -8.83
C VAL A 629 -33.91 33.36 -9.17
N SER A 630 -33.19 32.89 -8.12
CA SER A 630 -31.83 32.35 -8.26
C SER A 630 -31.64 31.01 -7.59
N GLY A 631 -30.78 30.14 -8.16
CA GLY A 631 -30.49 28.77 -7.71
C GLY A 631 -29.52 28.64 -6.54
N ILE A 632 -29.47 29.62 -5.65
CA ILE A 632 -28.42 29.71 -4.61
C ILE A 632 -28.87 29.35 -3.19
N ALA A 633 -30.10 28.82 -3.03
CA ALA A 633 -30.68 28.52 -1.71
C ALA A 633 -29.82 27.56 -0.85
N LYS A 634 -29.05 26.66 -1.48
CA LYS A 634 -28.12 25.78 -0.79
C LYS A 634 -27.01 26.52 -0.03
N TYR A 635 -26.58 27.65 -0.57
CA TYR A 635 -25.44 28.43 -0.03
C TYR A 635 -25.88 29.60 0.87
N TYR A 636 -27.16 29.94 0.82
CA TYR A 636 -27.75 31.01 1.62
C TYR A 636 -28.96 30.46 2.39
N THR A 637 -28.67 29.77 3.48
CA THR A 637 -29.66 29.05 4.30
C THR A 637 -30.57 30.00 5.11
N GLU A 638 -30.09 31.22 5.35
CA GLU A 638 -30.79 32.32 6.08
C GLU A 638 -31.02 33.47 5.10
N PRO A 639 -32.02 33.39 4.20
CA PRO A 639 -32.25 34.36 3.15
C PRO A 639 -32.58 35.77 3.68
N GLU A 640 -33.13 35.87 4.85
CA GLU A 640 -33.42 37.14 5.54
C GLU A 640 -32.16 38.00 5.79
N LYS A 641 -30.98 37.38 5.94
CA LYS A 641 -29.71 38.11 6.11
C LYS A 641 -29.20 38.76 4.83
N LEU A 642 -29.85 38.51 3.71
CA LEU A 642 -29.55 39.15 2.43
C LEU A 642 -30.34 40.45 2.22
N VAL A 643 -31.42 40.66 2.97
CA VAL A 643 -32.23 41.88 2.89
C VAL A 643 -31.38 43.09 3.27
N GLY A 644 -31.52 44.16 2.48
CA GLY A 644 -30.75 45.39 2.60
C GLY A 644 -29.38 45.38 1.92
N LYS A 645 -28.90 44.22 1.44
CA LYS A 645 -27.64 44.13 0.68
C LYS A 645 -27.86 44.51 -0.78
N GLN A 646 -26.80 45.04 -1.40
CA GLN A 646 -26.77 45.31 -2.83
C GLN A 646 -26.19 44.15 -3.61
N VAL A 647 -26.73 43.91 -4.80
CA VAL A 647 -26.26 42.84 -5.72
C VAL A 647 -26.21 43.34 -7.16
N CYS A 648 -25.31 42.86 -7.95
CA CYS A 648 -25.28 43.05 -9.39
C CYS A 648 -26.22 42.06 -10.08
N PHE A 649 -27.01 42.53 -11.03
CA PHE A 649 -27.93 41.70 -11.81
C PHE A 649 -28.06 42.17 -13.25
N ILE A 650 -28.44 41.27 -14.16
CA ILE A 650 -28.79 41.64 -15.53
C ILE A 650 -30.26 41.98 -15.55
N ALA A 651 -30.55 43.20 -16.03
CA ALA A 651 -31.88 43.83 -15.96
C ALA A 651 -32.75 43.58 -17.19
N ASN A 652 -32.15 43.28 -18.33
CA ASN A 652 -32.83 43.21 -19.64
C ASN A 652 -32.93 41.79 -20.23
N PHE A 653 -32.96 40.75 -19.37
CA PHE A 653 -33.33 39.40 -19.83
C PHE A 653 -34.84 39.26 -19.98
N GLU A 654 -35.28 38.47 -20.95
CA GLU A 654 -36.69 38.09 -21.07
C GLU A 654 -37.20 37.44 -19.78
N PRO A 655 -38.36 37.84 -19.25
CA PRO A 655 -38.93 37.25 -18.06
C PRO A 655 -39.16 35.76 -18.23
N ARG A 656 -38.69 34.94 -17.27
CA ARG A 656 -38.83 33.49 -17.28
C ARG A 656 -39.61 32.99 -16.07
N LYS A 657 -40.55 32.04 -16.30
CA LYS A 657 -41.31 31.40 -15.22
C LYS A 657 -40.52 30.24 -14.62
N LEU A 658 -40.07 30.34 -13.37
CA LEU A 658 -39.35 29.33 -12.63
C LEU A 658 -40.19 28.85 -11.44
N LYS A 659 -40.62 27.57 -11.50
CA LYS A 659 -41.47 26.97 -10.43
C LYS A 659 -42.67 27.83 -9.99
N GLY A 660 -43.33 28.48 -10.95
CA GLY A 660 -44.53 29.28 -10.72
C GLY A 660 -44.26 30.79 -10.52
N VAL A 661 -43.01 31.18 -10.24
CA VAL A 661 -42.61 32.59 -10.05
C VAL A 661 -41.99 33.13 -11.35
N VAL A 662 -42.35 34.33 -11.75
CA VAL A 662 -41.75 35.00 -12.93
C VAL A 662 -40.48 35.73 -12.45
N SER A 663 -39.33 35.37 -13.03
CA SER A 663 -38.04 36.02 -12.81
C SER A 663 -37.80 37.05 -13.91
N GLU A 664 -37.58 38.31 -13.51
CA GLU A 664 -37.44 39.48 -14.41
C GLU A 664 -35.98 39.95 -14.49
N GLY A 665 -35.05 39.04 -14.50
CA GLY A 665 -33.62 39.30 -14.56
C GLY A 665 -32.80 38.13 -14.00
N MET A 666 -31.48 38.31 -13.91
CA MET A 666 -30.55 37.30 -13.40
C MET A 666 -29.55 37.96 -12.43
N ILE A 667 -29.54 37.53 -11.16
CA ILE A 667 -28.50 37.91 -10.20
C ILE A 667 -27.15 37.31 -10.61
N LEU A 668 -26.10 38.11 -10.58
CA LEU A 668 -24.74 37.65 -10.89
C LEU A 668 -24.10 37.03 -9.64
N SER A 669 -23.48 35.90 -9.86
CA SER A 669 -22.71 35.20 -8.82
C SER A 669 -21.43 34.60 -9.46
N ALA A 670 -20.37 34.56 -8.66
CA ALA A 670 -19.16 33.83 -8.98
C ALA A 670 -19.21 32.46 -8.32
N GLU A 671 -18.78 31.43 -9.07
CA GLU A 671 -18.57 30.08 -8.50
C GLU A 671 -17.12 29.98 -8.01
N ASP A 672 -16.96 29.75 -6.70
CA ASP A 672 -15.66 29.55 -6.08
C ASP A 672 -15.16 28.12 -6.33
N LYS A 673 -13.87 27.85 -6.09
CA LYS A 673 -13.19 26.57 -6.29
C LYS A 673 -13.81 25.38 -5.53
N ASP A 674 -14.54 25.65 -4.47
CA ASP A 674 -15.29 24.64 -3.70
C ASP A 674 -16.74 24.46 -4.19
N GLY A 675 -17.08 25.05 -5.34
CA GLY A 675 -18.42 25.03 -5.94
C GLY A 675 -19.43 25.93 -5.23
N ARG A 676 -18.98 26.79 -4.30
CA ARG A 676 -19.84 27.73 -3.62
C ARG A 676 -20.14 28.92 -4.51
N LEU A 677 -21.42 29.27 -4.66
CA LEU A 677 -21.86 30.47 -5.38
C LEU A 677 -21.83 31.68 -4.45
N VAL A 678 -21.06 32.71 -4.82
CA VAL A 678 -20.91 33.97 -4.09
C VAL A 678 -21.56 35.08 -4.90
N LEU A 679 -22.46 35.84 -4.30
CA LEU A 679 -23.11 36.98 -4.94
C LEU A 679 -22.09 38.08 -5.28
N LEU A 680 -22.18 38.63 -6.50
CA LEU A 680 -21.40 39.81 -6.87
C LEU A 680 -22.08 41.04 -6.30
N THR A 681 -21.34 41.75 -5.42
CA THR A 681 -21.78 42.93 -4.71
C THR A 681 -20.83 44.09 -5.01
N PRO A 682 -21.25 45.35 -5.07
CA PRO A 682 -20.32 46.47 -5.13
C PRO A 682 -19.54 46.55 -3.81
N SER A 683 -18.26 47.02 -3.88
CA SER A 683 -17.41 47.22 -2.70
C SER A 683 -17.96 48.28 -1.72
N ASP A 684 -18.61 49.28 -2.28
CA ASP A 684 -19.22 50.38 -1.54
C ASP A 684 -20.70 50.48 -1.91
N LEU A 685 -21.50 51.07 -1.01
CA LEU A 685 -22.90 51.33 -1.28
C LEU A 685 -23.03 52.39 -2.40
N VAL A 686 -23.78 52.05 -3.43
CA VAL A 686 -24.12 52.94 -4.54
C VAL A 686 -25.64 53.12 -4.61
N THR A 687 -26.10 54.10 -5.38
CA THR A 687 -27.53 54.27 -5.61
C THR A 687 -28.09 53.07 -6.39
N ALA A 688 -29.23 52.51 -5.94
CA ALA A 688 -29.91 51.47 -6.69
C ALA A 688 -30.22 51.94 -8.10
N GLY A 689 -30.01 51.04 -9.11
CA GLY A 689 -30.18 51.37 -10.51
C GLY A 689 -28.91 51.86 -11.24
N CYS A 690 -27.80 52.08 -10.50
CA CYS A 690 -26.51 52.38 -11.17
C CYS A 690 -26.12 51.25 -12.14
N SER A 691 -25.70 51.63 -13.35
CA SER A 691 -25.19 50.68 -14.34
C SER A 691 -23.79 50.25 -13.99
N VAL A 692 -23.49 48.98 -14.29
CA VAL A 692 -22.15 48.35 -14.19
C VAL A 692 -21.59 48.30 -15.61
N GLY A 693 -20.42 48.93 -15.82
CA GLY A 693 -19.76 49.00 -17.12
C GLY A 693 -18.28 48.68 -17.04
#